data_cd7bcf5dad0d0f1f19bf09e43708e39b
#
_entry.id   cd7bcf5dad0d0f1f19bf09e43708e39b
#
_cell.length_a   1.000
_cell.length_b   1.000
_cell.length_c   1.000
_cell.angle_alpha   90.00
_cell.angle_beta   90.00
_cell.angle_gamma   90.00
#
_symmetry.space_group_name_H-M   'P 1'
#
loop_
_entity.id
_entity.type
_entity.pdbx_description
1 polymer ?
#
loop_
_entity_poly.entity_id
_entity_poly.type
_entity_poly.pdbx_seq_one_letter_code
_entity_poly.pdbx_strand_id
1 'polypeptide(L)'
;MMKRFVPIISWLPRYNRKWLLGDIIAGLTVGIMVVPQALAYASLASLPVQYGLYSSFLGVMIYCIFGTSKDVTIGPSAIVSLYVGVALKDLVEKGQDPVAAAVTMAFLSGCFCLILGILRLGIIMDLISSPVTLGFTSGAAITILVSQVPALLGIKNVVVQGPIHTVLKSIFSDLGRTRSEDTIIGFISIAFLMSLKYISDRFGHVHPVIKVLGVGRNAVCVVVFTLTAYIMHVAFGEDRIILVGTIPTGLPKPTLPNLGSGLLGDVMAPSIIGALVAILEHFAAARTYGRQNHYKIDSSQELISLGICNISNSFFSSYLCPGALSRTAVNSQSGVKTPLSGIVTGVIVILSLNFLPPLIYYVPKASLAAIIMTSIYSLIVGYKTFWNLWKIQATDMIASLLAFLLTLFTNIQTGIEVAVAFSLLISLQRIARPNWQMIGPVENMDGVYADRANSEYQTISPPDGIIIFRLSESVSFLNAEYFKGKVLNAAYIETDSSVEVASSWADRVWSDDTEARISRMRNSFKKDMPTTQQMGSKAQLGNDIAEKIQIDEPSYPYLRSVILECSGINHIDSTGIQTLHDLKAQLMEYSGNPLFELHFVGLQPEVLSRLAQSGFTRSPEDPPEEKHRYVHLTVKEALKCADQIPPLYRQQKQHSLEKEDFEEHHIHIV
;
A
#
# COMPACT_ATOMS: atom_id res chain seq x y z
N MET A 1 18.20 -24.90 3.64
CA MET A 1 18.47 -23.48 3.93
C MET A 1 19.18 -22.77 2.77
N MET A 2 20.30 -23.25 2.24
CA MET A 2 21.04 -22.63 1.11
C MET A 2 20.21 -22.38 -0.15
N LYS A 3 19.33 -23.30 -0.58
CA LYS A 3 18.47 -23.13 -1.77
C LYS A 3 17.52 -21.91 -1.69
N ARG A 4 17.24 -21.41 -0.48
CA ARG A 4 16.40 -20.22 -0.28
C ARG A 4 17.18 -18.93 -0.49
N PHE A 5 18.43 -18.85 -0.03
CA PHE A 5 19.27 -17.67 -0.18
C PHE A 5 19.96 -17.55 -1.54
N VAL A 6 20.11 -18.67 -2.25
CA VAL A 6 20.78 -18.76 -3.55
C VAL A 6 19.85 -19.52 -4.52
N PRO A 7 18.82 -18.82 -5.09
CA PRO A 7 17.80 -19.43 -5.94
C PRO A 7 18.32 -20.14 -7.19
N ILE A 8 19.48 -19.74 -7.73
CA ILE A 8 20.11 -20.38 -8.89
C ILE A 8 20.29 -21.90 -8.65
N ILE A 9 20.57 -22.34 -7.43
CA ILE A 9 20.75 -23.77 -7.09
C ILE A 9 19.47 -24.58 -7.33
N SER A 10 18.31 -23.93 -7.34
CA SER A 10 17.02 -24.59 -7.50
C SER A 10 16.64 -24.82 -8.97
N TRP A 11 16.99 -23.89 -9.86
CA TRP A 11 16.59 -23.95 -11.27
C TRP A 11 17.70 -24.39 -12.21
N LEU A 12 19.00 -24.14 -11.89
CA LEU A 12 20.13 -24.48 -12.74
C LEU A 12 20.21 -25.99 -13.09
N PRO A 13 19.95 -26.93 -12.15
CA PRO A 13 19.97 -28.37 -12.47
C PRO A 13 18.90 -28.81 -13.48
N ARG A 14 17.84 -28.00 -13.65
CA ARG A 14 16.74 -28.28 -14.60
C ARG A 14 16.92 -27.54 -15.92
N TYR A 15 18.05 -26.82 -16.09
CA TYR A 15 18.30 -25.97 -17.26
C TYR A 15 18.39 -26.81 -18.53
N ASN A 16 17.78 -26.34 -19.62
CA ASN A 16 17.73 -27.06 -20.89
C ASN A 16 17.95 -26.13 -22.09
N ARG A 17 18.17 -26.71 -23.27
CA ARG A 17 18.47 -25.95 -24.52
C ARG A 17 17.32 -25.03 -24.95
N LYS A 18 16.06 -25.35 -24.66
CA LYS A 18 14.92 -24.50 -24.99
C LYS A 18 14.88 -23.25 -24.11
N TRP A 19 15.26 -23.38 -22.84
CA TRP A 19 15.40 -22.24 -21.93
C TRP A 19 16.56 -21.34 -22.37
N LEU A 20 17.70 -21.92 -22.74
CA LEU A 20 18.86 -21.19 -23.22
C LEU A 20 18.52 -20.29 -24.42
N LEU A 21 17.80 -20.81 -25.41
CA LEU A 21 17.41 -20.03 -26.58
C LEU A 21 16.49 -18.85 -26.17
N GLY A 22 15.50 -19.08 -25.31
CA GLY A 22 14.63 -18.04 -24.80
C GLY A 22 15.39 -16.95 -24.01
N ASP A 23 16.33 -17.36 -23.16
CA ASP A 23 17.11 -16.44 -22.34
C ASP A 23 18.13 -15.65 -23.17
N ILE A 24 18.75 -16.25 -24.21
CA ILE A 24 19.62 -15.54 -25.14
C ILE A 24 18.84 -14.48 -25.92
N ILE A 25 17.67 -14.84 -26.49
CA ILE A 25 16.86 -13.88 -27.27
C ILE A 25 16.40 -12.73 -26.34
N ALA A 26 15.92 -13.03 -25.14
CA ALA A 26 15.47 -12.03 -24.18
C ALA A 26 16.65 -11.14 -23.74
N GLY A 27 17.77 -11.75 -23.37
CA GLY A 27 18.96 -11.01 -22.93
C GLY A 27 19.57 -10.15 -24.03
N LEU A 28 19.60 -10.61 -25.27
CA LEU A 28 20.05 -9.82 -26.45
C LEU A 28 19.11 -8.62 -26.66
N THR A 29 17.82 -8.85 -26.65
CA THR A 29 16.82 -7.80 -26.87
C THR A 29 16.89 -6.72 -25.78
N VAL A 30 16.96 -7.13 -24.51
CA VAL A 30 17.10 -6.20 -23.39
C VAL A 30 18.45 -5.50 -23.40
N GLY A 31 19.54 -6.22 -23.69
CA GLY A 31 20.90 -5.67 -23.76
C GLY A 31 21.04 -4.54 -24.79
N ILE A 32 20.51 -4.74 -25.99
CA ILE A 32 20.50 -3.70 -27.04
C ILE A 32 19.66 -2.48 -26.60
N MET A 33 18.55 -2.71 -25.91
CA MET A 33 17.65 -1.64 -25.43
C MET A 33 18.24 -0.87 -24.24
N VAL A 34 19.01 -1.54 -23.39
CA VAL A 34 19.59 -0.95 -22.16
C VAL A 34 20.60 0.13 -22.47
N VAL A 35 21.44 -0.06 -23.52
CA VAL A 35 22.52 0.86 -23.84
C VAL A 35 22.03 2.31 -23.99
N PRO A 36 21.10 2.63 -24.94
CA PRO A 36 20.62 4.00 -25.08
C PRO A 36 19.84 4.50 -23.85
N GLN A 37 19.11 3.65 -23.20
CA GLN A 37 18.37 4.03 -21.96
C GLN A 37 19.32 4.38 -20.82
N ALA A 38 20.37 3.62 -20.61
CA ALA A 38 21.36 3.85 -19.58
C ALA A 38 22.05 5.20 -19.73
N LEU A 39 22.44 5.57 -20.95
CA LEU A 39 23.02 6.89 -21.27
C LEU A 39 22.04 8.02 -20.94
N ALA A 40 20.78 7.85 -21.33
CA ALA A 40 19.72 8.81 -21.08
C ALA A 40 19.44 8.98 -19.58
N TYR A 41 19.37 7.90 -18.82
CA TYR A 41 19.10 7.94 -17.38
C TYR A 41 20.27 8.49 -16.55
N ALA A 42 21.52 8.28 -16.95
CA ALA A 42 22.66 8.93 -16.33
C ALA A 42 22.60 10.46 -16.48
N SER A 43 22.20 10.95 -17.66
CA SER A 43 21.98 12.39 -17.87
C SER A 43 20.88 12.94 -16.98
N LEU A 44 19.79 12.16 -16.77
CA LEU A 44 18.69 12.51 -15.84
C LEU A 44 19.16 12.57 -14.37
N ALA A 45 20.11 11.70 -14.00
CA ALA A 45 20.75 11.69 -12.69
C ALA A 45 21.81 12.79 -12.54
N SER A 46 22.03 13.66 -13.53
CA SER A 46 23.08 14.68 -13.57
C SER A 46 24.50 14.12 -13.41
N LEU A 47 24.69 12.90 -13.86
CA LEU A 47 25.97 12.22 -13.90
C LEU A 47 26.50 12.14 -15.34
N PRO A 48 27.82 12.06 -15.56
CA PRO A 48 28.37 11.72 -16.85
C PRO A 48 27.74 10.42 -17.37
N VAL A 49 27.44 10.40 -18.68
CA VAL A 49 26.62 9.35 -19.29
C VAL A 49 27.18 7.93 -19.15
N GLN A 50 28.53 7.79 -19.05
CA GLN A 50 29.18 6.48 -18.86
C GLN A 50 28.71 5.77 -17.56
N TYR A 51 28.35 6.51 -16.49
CA TYR A 51 27.89 5.92 -15.25
C TYR A 51 26.56 5.16 -15.40
N GLY A 52 25.75 5.49 -16.40
CA GLY A 52 24.59 4.70 -16.77
C GLY A 52 24.94 3.31 -17.26
N LEU A 53 25.96 3.21 -18.13
CA LEU A 53 26.45 1.91 -18.60
C LEU A 53 27.13 1.12 -17.48
N TYR A 54 27.94 1.80 -16.64
CA TYR A 54 28.54 1.17 -15.45
C TYR A 54 27.52 0.62 -14.51
N SER A 55 26.36 1.21 -14.43
CA SER A 55 25.23 0.76 -13.58
C SER A 55 24.40 -0.37 -14.20
N SER A 56 24.68 -0.77 -15.46
CA SER A 56 23.80 -1.65 -16.23
C SER A 56 24.33 -3.08 -16.43
N PHE A 57 25.60 -3.39 -16.10
CA PHE A 57 26.16 -4.70 -16.39
C PHE A 57 26.22 -5.65 -15.22
N LEU A 58 26.78 -5.25 -14.07
CA LEU A 58 27.08 -6.17 -12.98
C LEU A 58 25.85 -6.60 -12.20
N GLY A 59 24.97 -5.65 -11.84
CA GLY A 59 23.79 -5.92 -11.02
C GLY A 59 22.82 -6.89 -11.67
N VAL A 60 22.63 -6.78 -13.00
CA VAL A 60 21.77 -7.71 -13.74
C VAL A 60 22.36 -9.12 -13.80
N MET A 61 23.70 -9.24 -13.83
CA MET A 61 24.40 -10.54 -13.79
C MET A 61 24.29 -11.18 -12.39
N ILE A 62 24.48 -10.39 -11.33
CA ILE A 62 24.37 -10.86 -9.94
C ILE A 62 22.93 -11.26 -9.59
N TYR A 63 21.95 -10.54 -10.13
CA TYR A 63 20.54 -10.87 -9.95
C TYR A 63 20.20 -12.29 -10.45
N CYS A 64 20.90 -12.81 -11.45
CA CYS A 64 20.78 -14.18 -11.90
C CYS A 64 21.00 -15.21 -10.78
N ILE A 65 21.86 -14.88 -9.80
CA ILE A 65 22.24 -15.78 -8.71
C ILE A 65 21.22 -15.69 -7.57
N PHE A 66 20.79 -14.48 -7.19
CA PHE A 66 20.05 -14.21 -5.99
C PHE A 66 18.56 -13.87 -6.21
N GLY A 67 18.15 -13.51 -7.44
CA GLY A 67 16.78 -13.12 -7.77
C GLY A 67 15.80 -14.30 -7.78
N THR A 68 14.56 -14.03 -7.41
CA THR A 68 13.44 -15.01 -7.46
C THR A 68 12.53 -14.79 -8.67
N SER A 69 12.63 -13.63 -9.33
CA SER A 69 11.88 -13.33 -10.53
C SER A 69 12.68 -13.68 -11.79
N LYS A 70 12.06 -14.41 -12.73
CA LYS A 70 12.67 -14.67 -14.04
C LYS A 70 12.64 -13.46 -14.99
N ASP A 71 11.70 -12.53 -14.75
CA ASP A 71 11.41 -11.43 -15.66
C ASP A 71 12.15 -10.14 -15.32
N VAL A 72 12.44 -9.89 -14.03
CA VAL A 72 13.02 -8.63 -13.56
C VAL A 72 14.43 -8.40 -14.11
N THR A 73 14.68 -7.17 -14.54
CA THR A 73 15.97 -6.70 -15.04
C THR A 73 16.46 -5.53 -14.21
N ILE A 74 17.56 -5.73 -13.45
CA ILE A 74 18.20 -4.69 -12.62
C ILE A 74 18.99 -3.72 -13.51
N GLY A 75 18.96 -2.44 -13.12
CA GLY A 75 19.77 -1.38 -13.76
C GLY A 75 19.09 0.00 -13.64
N PRO A 76 19.68 1.06 -14.20
CA PRO A 76 19.15 2.41 -14.11
C PRO A 76 17.69 2.51 -14.53
N SER A 77 16.91 3.28 -13.81
CA SER A 77 15.51 3.59 -14.15
C SER A 77 15.29 5.10 -14.13
N ALA A 78 14.24 5.55 -14.80
CA ALA A 78 13.96 6.98 -14.89
C ALA A 78 13.63 7.61 -13.53
N ILE A 79 12.82 6.93 -12.71
CA ILE A 79 12.36 7.45 -11.42
C ILE A 79 13.52 7.55 -10.43
N VAL A 80 14.30 6.47 -10.29
CA VAL A 80 15.47 6.47 -9.40
C VAL A 80 16.55 7.41 -9.90
N SER A 81 16.78 7.51 -11.23
CA SER A 81 17.74 8.45 -11.79
C SER A 81 17.37 9.90 -11.52
N LEU A 82 16.08 10.27 -11.66
CA LEU A 82 15.63 11.61 -11.30
C LEU A 82 15.78 11.86 -9.79
N TYR A 83 15.44 10.87 -8.96
CA TYR A 83 15.63 10.97 -7.52
C TYR A 83 17.10 11.23 -7.15
N VAL A 84 18.02 10.42 -7.71
CA VAL A 84 19.47 10.60 -7.50
C VAL A 84 19.90 11.98 -7.95
N GLY A 85 19.45 12.46 -9.13
CA GLY A 85 19.76 13.79 -9.63
C GLY A 85 19.32 14.91 -8.68
N VAL A 86 18.12 14.82 -8.09
CA VAL A 86 17.63 15.79 -7.09
C VAL A 86 18.48 15.74 -5.84
N ALA A 87 18.77 14.55 -5.30
CA ALA A 87 19.59 14.39 -4.11
C ALA A 87 21.05 14.90 -4.32
N LEU A 88 21.61 14.65 -5.51
CA LEU A 88 22.95 15.11 -5.84
C LEU A 88 23.05 16.64 -5.93
N LYS A 89 22.01 17.33 -6.37
CA LYS A 89 21.98 18.79 -6.41
C LYS A 89 22.24 19.39 -5.02
N ASP A 90 21.51 18.92 -4.01
CA ASP A 90 21.68 19.40 -2.64
C ASP A 90 23.06 19.04 -2.07
N LEU A 91 23.64 17.91 -2.45
CA LEU A 91 24.97 17.47 -2.02
C LEU A 91 26.10 18.26 -2.71
N VAL A 92 25.94 18.62 -3.98
CA VAL A 92 26.89 19.48 -4.73
C VAL A 92 26.89 20.89 -4.14
N GLU A 93 25.74 21.44 -3.75
CA GLU A 93 25.65 22.73 -3.07
C GLU A 93 26.40 22.72 -1.71
N LYS A 94 26.56 21.56 -1.08
CA LYS A 94 27.38 21.34 0.12
C LYS A 94 28.87 21.07 -0.19
N GLY A 95 29.27 21.11 -1.46
CA GLY A 95 30.66 20.91 -1.90
C GLY A 95 31.09 19.45 -2.04
N GLN A 96 30.14 18.48 -2.08
CA GLN A 96 30.45 17.06 -2.29
C GLN A 96 30.63 16.73 -3.78
N ASP A 97 31.53 15.78 -4.08
CA ASP A 97 31.67 15.26 -5.43
C ASP A 97 30.43 14.45 -5.84
N PRO A 98 29.74 14.79 -6.95
CA PRO A 98 28.50 14.12 -7.32
C PRO A 98 28.66 12.63 -7.63
N VAL A 99 29.80 12.24 -8.17
CA VAL A 99 30.06 10.82 -8.51
C VAL A 99 30.28 10.02 -7.22
N ALA A 100 31.16 10.51 -6.34
CA ALA A 100 31.42 9.85 -5.07
C ALA A 100 30.14 9.75 -4.23
N ALA A 101 29.32 10.80 -4.21
CA ALA A 101 28.03 10.82 -3.50
C ALA A 101 27.05 9.78 -4.08
N ALA A 102 26.89 9.71 -5.41
CA ALA A 102 26.00 8.75 -6.06
C ALA A 102 26.40 7.30 -5.81
N VAL A 103 27.69 6.99 -5.86
CA VAL A 103 28.26 5.66 -5.60
C VAL A 103 28.05 5.27 -4.13
N THR A 104 28.31 6.19 -3.20
CA THR A 104 28.09 5.97 -1.77
C THR A 104 26.61 5.80 -1.45
N MET A 105 25.72 6.57 -2.08
CA MET A 105 24.27 6.37 -1.98
C MET A 105 23.86 4.97 -2.42
N ALA A 106 24.39 4.47 -3.55
CA ALA A 106 24.10 3.11 -4.02
C ALA A 106 24.54 2.03 -3.03
N PHE A 107 25.74 2.21 -2.45
CA PHE A 107 26.27 1.30 -1.43
C PHE A 107 25.40 1.26 -0.18
N LEU A 108 25.09 2.42 0.41
CA LEU A 108 24.30 2.53 1.63
C LEU A 108 22.86 2.06 1.41
N SER A 109 22.25 2.43 0.29
CA SER A 109 20.92 1.93 -0.10
C SER A 109 20.91 0.41 -0.23
N GLY A 110 21.97 -0.15 -0.82
CA GLY A 110 22.17 -1.60 -0.93
C GLY A 110 22.30 -2.27 0.43
N CYS A 111 23.08 -1.70 1.35
CA CYS A 111 23.19 -2.19 2.74
C CYS A 111 21.84 -2.15 3.45
N PHE A 112 21.08 -1.08 3.31
CA PHE A 112 19.74 -0.94 3.90
C PHE A 112 18.78 -2.03 3.37
N CYS A 113 18.73 -2.24 2.05
CA CYS A 113 17.92 -3.30 1.45
C CYS A 113 18.34 -4.70 1.95
N LEU A 114 19.63 -4.94 2.08
CA LEU A 114 20.18 -6.22 2.55
C LEU A 114 19.79 -6.48 4.02
N ILE A 115 19.91 -5.47 4.88
CA ILE A 115 19.50 -5.57 6.29
C ILE A 115 18.00 -5.89 6.38
N LEU A 116 17.14 -5.16 5.67
CA LEU A 116 15.69 -5.44 5.63
C LEU A 116 15.39 -6.86 5.16
N GLY A 117 16.11 -7.34 4.14
CA GLY A 117 15.96 -8.69 3.61
C GLY A 117 16.36 -9.78 4.60
N ILE A 118 17.50 -9.62 5.30
CA ILE A 118 18.00 -10.56 6.32
C ILE A 118 17.06 -10.60 7.51
N LEU A 119 16.56 -9.47 7.97
CA LEU A 119 15.56 -9.35 9.03
C LEU A 119 14.16 -9.85 8.61
N ARG A 120 14.02 -10.30 7.36
CA ARG A 120 12.74 -10.76 6.76
C ARG A 120 11.61 -9.74 6.81
N LEU A 121 11.97 -8.48 6.75
CA LEU A 121 11.01 -7.37 6.73
C LEU A 121 10.40 -7.13 5.34
N GLY A 122 10.43 -8.10 4.44
CA GLY A 122 9.74 -8.03 3.14
C GLY A 122 8.23 -7.75 3.24
N ILE A 123 7.63 -8.03 4.40
CA ILE A 123 6.24 -7.68 4.71
C ILE A 123 5.99 -6.16 4.70
N ILE A 124 7.01 -5.33 4.95
CA ILE A 124 6.90 -3.86 4.88
C ILE A 124 6.42 -3.43 3.49
N MET A 125 6.75 -4.20 2.46
CA MET A 125 6.30 -3.93 1.09
C MET A 125 4.79 -4.12 0.92
N ASP A 126 4.15 -4.92 1.77
CA ASP A 126 2.69 -5.12 1.74
C ASP A 126 1.94 -3.95 2.38
N LEU A 127 2.64 -3.14 3.19
CA LEU A 127 2.08 -1.93 3.81
C LEU A 127 1.92 -0.77 2.82
N ILE A 128 2.63 -0.82 1.68
CA ILE A 128 2.51 0.22 0.67
C ILE A 128 1.38 -0.15 -0.28
N SER A 129 0.32 0.64 -0.26
CA SER A 129 -0.85 0.37 -1.07
C SER A 129 -0.59 0.59 -2.57
N SER A 130 -1.21 -0.24 -3.41
CA SER A 130 -1.12 -0.09 -4.88
C SER A 130 -1.62 1.27 -5.38
N PRO A 131 -2.72 1.87 -4.87
CA PRO A 131 -3.15 3.22 -5.23
C PRO A 131 -2.09 4.29 -5.00
N VAL A 132 -1.37 4.24 -3.88
CA VAL A 132 -0.29 5.18 -3.56
C VAL A 132 0.85 5.06 -4.57
N THR A 133 1.29 3.84 -4.86
CA THR A 133 2.34 3.60 -5.87
C THR A 133 1.94 4.12 -7.25
N LEU A 134 0.66 3.95 -7.63
CA LEU A 134 0.11 4.41 -8.89
C LEU A 134 0.11 5.95 -8.99
N GLY A 135 -0.34 6.65 -7.96
CA GLY A 135 -0.29 8.11 -7.89
C GLY A 135 1.13 8.65 -7.97
N PHE A 136 2.03 8.11 -7.15
CA PHE A 136 3.43 8.44 -7.13
C PHE A 136 4.12 8.24 -8.50
N THR A 137 3.98 7.07 -9.12
CA THR A 137 4.61 6.79 -10.42
C THR A 137 4.09 7.69 -11.53
N SER A 138 2.80 8.05 -11.52
CA SER A 138 2.23 9.00 -12.49
C SER A 138 2.75 10.42 -12.28
N GLY A 139 2.87 10.88 -11.04
CA GLY A 139 3.44 12.19 -10.71
C GLY A 139 4.91 12.28 -11.15
N ALA A 140 5.70 11.27 -10.80
CA ALA A 140 7.10 11.17 -11.20
C ALA A 140 7.24 11.13 -12.73
N ALA A 141 6.39 10.39 -13.44
CA ALA A 141 6.40 10.31 -14.89
C ALA A 141 6.17 11.68 -15.55
N ILE A 142 5.24 12.48 -15.06
CA ILE A 142 5.00 13.84 -15.58
C ILE A 142 6.21 14.76 -15.28
N THR A 143 6.75 14.69 -14.06
CA THR A 143 7.94 15.48 -13.69
C THR A 143 9.12 15.14 -14.61
N ILE A 144 9.36 13.84 -14.90
CA ILE A 144 10.41 13.41 -15.82
C ILE A 144 10.14 13.89 -17.24
N LEU A 145 8.89 13.80 -17.73
CA LEU A 145 8.53 14.32 -19.06
C LEU A 145 8.91 15.80 -19.19
N VAL A 146 8.53 16.61 -18.22
CA VAL A 146 8.81 18.05 -18.23
C VAL A 146 10.31 18.32 -18.14
N SER A 147 11.06 17.55 -17.33
CA SER A 147 12.53 17.69 -17.21
C SER A 147 13.30 17.37 -18.50
N GLN A 148 12.70 16.60 -19.43
CA GLN A 148 13.32 16.27 -20.72
C GLN A 148 13.07 17.32 -21.82
N VAL A 149 12.13 18.25 -21.60
CA VAL A 149 11.81 19.30 -22.61
C VAL A 149 13.02 20.15 -22.98
N PRO A 150 13.88 20.63 -22.06
CA PRO A 150 15.08 21.39 -22.44
C PRO A 150 16.05 20.60 -23.34
N ALA A 151 16.27 19.34 -23.03
CA ALA A 151 17.15 18.49 -23.85
C ALA A 151 16.53 18.23 -25.23
N LEU A 152 15.22 18.10 -25.35
CA LEU A 152 14.49 17.96 -26.59
C LEU A 152 14.61 19.23 -27.46
N LEU A 153 14.53 20.43 -26.83
CA LEU A 153 14.62 21.72 -27.50
C LEU A 153 16.05 22.26 -27.68
N GLY A 154 17.06 21.54 -27.20
CA GLY A 154 18.46 21.96 -27.26
C GLY A 154 18.79 23.17 -26.38
N ILE A 155 18.01 23.42 -25.30
CA ILE A 155 18.26 24.55 -24.39
C ILE A 155 19.31 24.13 -23.36
N LYS A 156 20.38 24.93 -23.24
CA LYS A 156 21.44 24.71 -22.24
C LYS A 156 21.18 25.53 -20.98
N ASN A 157 21.72 25.07 -19.83
CA ASN A 157 21.74 25.79 -18.56
C ASN A 157 20.33 26.03 -17.92
N VAL A 158 19.38 25.13 -18.17
CA VAL A 158 18.04 25.15 -17.54
C VAL A 158 18.03 24.27 -16.32
N VAL A 159 17.34 24.71 -15.26
CA VAL A 159 17.12 23.90 -14.08
C VAL A 159 16.09 22.81 -14.44
N VAL A 160 16.52 21.55 -14.49
CA VAL A 160 15.68 20.39 -14.85
C VAL A 160 15.24 19.57 -13.63
N GLN A 161 15.70 19.94 -12.45
CA GLN A 161 15.44 19.23 -11.18
C GLN A 161 14.69 20.12 -10.21
N GLY A 162 13.71 19.52 -9.52
CA GLY A 162 12.87 20.19 -8.54
C GLY A 162 11.38 20.16 -8.87
N PRO A 163 10.57 20.95 -8.15
CA PRO A 163 9.13 21.05 -8.38
C PRO A 163 8.79 21.48 -9.81
N ILE A 164 7.70 20.93 -10.36
CA ILE A 164 7.33 21.16 -11.76
C ILE A 164 7.19 22.64 -12.12
N HIS A 165 6.67 23.47 -11.21
CA HIS A 165 6.51 24.90 -11.45
C HIS A 165 7.84 25.63 -11.62
N THR A 166 8.89 25.23 -10.88
CA THR A 166 10.25 25.78 -10.99
C THR A 166 10.88 25.39 -12.32
N VAL A 167 10.73 24.11 -12.70
CA VAL A 167 11.26 23.61 -13.99
C VAL A 167 10.56 24.31 -15.15
N LEU A 168 9.23 24.42 -15.14
CA LEU A 168 8.46 25.14 -16.17
C LEU A 168 8.89 26.60 -16.27
N LYS A 169 9.02 27.30 -15.14
CA LYS A 169 9.47 28.69 -15.11
C LYS A 169 10.84 28.83 -15.77
N SER A 170 11.77 27.94 -15.47
CA SER A 170 13.12 27.97 -16.06
C SER A 170 13.09 27.67 -17.57
N ILE A 171 12.23 26.76 -18.03
CA ILE A 171 12.04 26.46 -19.47
C ILE A 171 11.49 27.69 -20.21
N PHE A 172 10.42 28.29 -19.66
CA PHE A 172 9.81 29.45 -20.32
C PHE A 172 10.70 30.71 -20.36
N SER A 173 11.55 30.91 -19.33
CA SER A 173 12.50 32.04 -19.34
C SER A 173 13.59 31.90 -20.39
N ASP A 174 14.00 30.69 -20.73
CA ASP A 174 15.08 30.41 -21.70
C ASP A 174 14.57 29.89 -23.06
N LEU A 175 13.26 29.96 -23.32
CA LEU A 175 12.65 29.45 -24.55
C LEU A 175 13.26 30.10 -25.83
N GLY A 176 13.67 31.38 -25.73
CA GLY A 176 14.35 32.09 -26.84
C GLY A 176 15.72 31.53 -27.24
N ARG A 177 16.30 30.63 -26.44
CA ARG A 177 17.59 29.95 -26.72
C ARG A 177 17.42 28.57 -27.35
N THR A 178 16.22 28.26 -27.82
CA THR A 178 15.93 26.98 -28.50
C THR A 178 16.76 26.81 -29.77
N ARG A 179 17.31 25.62 -29.95
CA ARG A 179 18.04 25.25 -31.16
C ARG A 179 17.12 24.51 -32.12
N SER A 180 16.99 25.04 -33.37
CA SER A 180 16.10 24.46 -34.36
C SER A 180 16.47 23.03 -34.75
N GLU A 181 17.76 22.76 -34.89
CA GLU A 181 18.26 21.44 -35.31
C GLU A 181 17.98 20.36 -34.23
N ASP A 182 18.28 20.64 -32.96
CA ASP A 182 17.97 19.73 -31.85
C ASP A 182 16.46 19.49 -31.70
N THR A 183 15.65 20.55 -31.85
CA THR A 183 14.20 20.48 -31.79
C THR A 183 13.65 19.59 -32.91
N ILE A 184 14.09 19.78 -34.14
CA ILE A 184 13.66 18.96 -35.30
C ILE A 184 14.03 17.49 -35.07
N ILE A 185 15.26 17.20 -34.66
CA ILE A 185 15.72 15.82 -34.34
C ILE A 185 14.87 15.25 -33.22
N GLY A 186 14.58 16.01 -32.16
CA GLY A 186 13.80 15.56 -31.01
C GLY A 186 12.38 15.16 -31.41
N PHE A 187 11.66 16.02 -32.12
CA PHE A 187 10.26 15.72 -32.51
C PHE A 187 10.20 14.60 -33.56
N ILE A 188 11.14 14.56 -34.53
CA ILE A 188 11.18 13.45 -35.47
C ILE A 188 11.51 12.14 -34.77
N SER A 189 12.38 12.15 -33.75
CA SER A 189 12.68 10.97 -32.92
C SER A 189 11.44 10.46 -32.17
N ILE A 190 10.63 11.37 -31.59
CA ILE A 190 9.36 10.99 -30.93
C ILE A 190 8.40 10.38 -31.95
N ALA A 191 8.18 11.04 -33.08
CA ALA A 191 7.33 10.55 -34.16
C ALA A 191 7.75 9.17 -34.67
N PHE A 192 9.07 8.99 -34.88
CA PHE A 192 9.67 7.72 -35.29
C PHE A 192 9.43 6.59 -34.27
N LEU A 193 9.71 6.86 -32.99
CA LEU A 193 9.48 5.89 -31.89
C LEU A 193 8.02 5.50 -31.75
N MET A 194 7.11 6.48 -31.83
CA MET A 194 5.66 6.23 -31.75
C MET A 194 5.16 5.47 -32.98
N SER A 195 5.67 5.78 -34.18
CA SER A 195 5.33 5.07 -35.42
C SER A 195 5.78 3.61 -35.35
N LEU A 196 7.03 3.36 -34.92
CA LEU A 196 7.53 1.97 -34.75
C LEU A 196 6.70 1.20 -33.71
N LYS A 197 6.32 1.86 -32.63
CA LYS A 197 5.42 1.25 -31.62
C LYS A 197 4.09 0.90 -32.25
N TYR A 198 3.44 1.84 -32.91
CA TYR A 198 2.14 1.64 -33.56
C TYR A 198 2.18 0.51 -34.61
N ILE A 199 3.21 0.49 -35.48
CA ILE A 199 3.40 -0.55 -36.49
C ILE A 199 3.59 -1.92 -35.80
N SER A 200 4.39 -1.97 -34.73
CA SER A 200 4.60 -3.22 -33.98
C SER A 200 3.35 -3.71 -33.29
N ASP A 201 2.57 -2.82 -32.66
CA ASP A 201 1.33 -3.17 -31.96
C ASP A 201 0.25 -3.64 -32.97
N ARG A 202 0.22 -3.06 -34.18
CA ARG A 202 -0.80 -3.38 -35.20
C ARG A 202 -0.43 -4.58 -36.07
N PHE A 203 0.85 -4.71 -36.47
CA PHE A 203 1.32 -5.69 -37.47
C PHE A 203 2.32 -6.70 -36.91
N GLY A 204 2.74 -6.59 -35.65
CA GLY A 204 3.73 -7.50 -35.04
C GLY A 204 3.27 -8.96 -34.94
N HIS A 205 1.96 -9.24 -35.05
CA HIS A 205 1.42 -10.58 -35.14
C HIS A 205 1.56 -11.21 -36.53
N VAL A 206 1.71 -10.38 -37.58
CA VAL A 206 1.82 -10.85 -38.97
C VAL A 206 3.27 -11.26 -39.30
N HIS A 207 4.25 -10.52 -38.81
CA HIS A 207 5.65 -10.78 -39.12
C HIS A 207 6.58 -10.62 -37.91
N PRO A 208 7.39 -11.65 -37.57
CA PRO A 208 8.23 -11.60 -36.36
C PRO A 208 9.26 -10.46 -36.39
N VAL A 209 9.76 -10.07 -37.57
CA VAL A 209 10.70 -8.95 -37.74
C VAL A 209 10.09 -7.63 -37.29
N ILE A 210 8.80 -7.38 -37.59
CA ILE A 210 8.09 -6.16 -37.16
C ILE A 210 8.01 -6.09 -35.65
N LYS A 211 7.73 -7.24 -35.02
CA LYS A 211 7.68 -7.33 -33.55
C LYS A 211 9.06 -7.03 -32.94
N VAL A 212 10.14 -7.60 -33.49
CA VAL A 212 11.50 -7.38 -33.00
C VAL A 212 11.93 -5.90 -33.19
N LEU A 213 11.60 -5.28 -34.31
CA LEU A 213 11.86 -3.85 -34.53
C LEU A 213 11.11 -2.96 -33.55
N GLY A 214 9.87 -3.29 -33.25
CA GLY A 214 9.06 -2.54 -32.26
C GLY A 214 9.59 -2.67 -30.84
N VAL A 215 10.04 -3.85 -30.44
CA VAL A 215 10.66 -4.08 -29.13
C VAL A 215 12.01 -3.37 -29.04
N GLY A 216 12.84 -3.44 -30.11
CA GLY A 216 14.14 -2.79 -30.21
C GLY A 216 14.09 -1.31 -30.68
N ARG A 217 12.90 -0.68 -30.75
CA ARG A 217 12.71 0.66 -31.32
C ARG A 217 13.67 1.72 -30.78
N ASN A 218 14.02 1.65 -29.48
CA ASN A 218 14.96 2.60 -28.86
C ASN A 218 16.37 2.49 -29.46
N ALA A 219 16.86 1.27 -29.70
CA ALA A 219 18.14 1.04 -30.31
C ALA A 219 18.13 1.47 -31.79
N VAL A 220 17.06 1.12 -32.53
CA VAL A 220 16.93 1.56 -33.96
C VAL A 220 16.92 3.08 -34.04
N CYS A 221 16.19 3.76 -33.11
CA CYS A 221 16.18 5.21 -33.03
C CYS A 221 17.59 5.80 -32.84
N VAL A 222 18.36 5.27 -31.87
CA VAL A 222 19.73 5.75 -31.64
C VAL A 222 20.59 5.53 -32.85
N VAL A 223 20.58 4.37 -33.50
CA VAL A 223 21.38 4.10 -34.69
C VAL A 223 21.06 5.07 -35.82
N VAL A 224 19.77 5.26 -36.13
CA VAL A 224 19.31 6.16 -37.19
C VAL A 224 19.73 7.60 -36.93
N PHE A 225 19.46 8.12 -35.73
CA PHE A 225 19.72 9.52 -35.40
C PHE A 225 21.22 9.78 -35.10
N THR A 226 21.99 8.79 -34.66
CA THR A 226 23.46 8.88 -34.57
C THR A 226 24.08 8.99 -35.96
N LEU A 227 23.62 8.19 -36.92
CA LEU A 227 24.07 8.27 -38.29
C LEU A 227 23.70 9.64 -38.91
N THR A 228 22.48 10.12 -38.68
CA THR A 228 22.02 11.45 -39.10
C THR A 228 22.91 12.55 -38.52
N ALA A 229 23.20 12.50 -37.22
CA ALA A 229 24.03 13.47 -36.52
C ALA A 229 25.50 13.40 -37.01
N TYR A 230 26.03 12.19 -37.26
CA TYR A 230 27.35 12.03 -37.86
C TYR A 230 27.46 12.68 -39.25
N ILE A 231 26.47 12.43 -40.12
CA ILE A 231 26.42 13.06 -41.45
C ILE A 231 26.34 14.59 -41.33
N MET A 232 25.50 15.10 -40.44
CA MET A 232 25.38 16.55 -40.21
C MET A 232 26.67 17.16 -39.65
N HIS A 233 27.35 16.45 -38.74
CA HIS A 233 28.61 16.87 -38.16
C HIS A 233 29.73 16.98 -39.25
N VAL A 234 29.82 15.99 -40.12
CA VAL A 234 30.80 15.99 -41.23
C VAL A 234 30.47 17.05 -42.28
N ALA A 235 29.16 17.26 -42.59
CA ALA A 235 28.75 18.18 -43.66
C ALA A 235 28.73 19.67 -43.23
N PHE A 236 28.41 19.97 -41.95
CA PHE A 236 28.10 21.33 -41.51
C PHE A 236 28.93 21.81 -40.29
N GLY A 237 29.81 20.96 -39.69
CA GLY A 237 30.66 21.29 -38.54
C GLY A 237 30.09 21.01 -37.16
N GLU A 238 30.90 21.27 -36.10
CA GLU A 238 30.69 20.71 -34.76
C GLU A 238 29.54 21.33 -33.93
N ASP A 239 29.11 22.53 -34.19
CA ASP A 239 28.32 23.32 -33.27
C ASP A 239 26.79 23.27 -33.45
N ARG A 240 26.28 22.52 -34.41
CA ARG A 240 24.84 22.56 -34.75
C ARG A 240 23.95 21.71 -33.87
N ILE A 241 24.42 20.57 -33.38
CA ILE A 241 23.64 19.61 -32.57
C ILE A 241 24.36 19.36 -31.26
N ILE A 242 23.59 19.22 -30.16
CA ILE A 242 24.14 18.86 -28.84
C ILE A 242 24.35 17.34 -28.79
N LEU A 243 25.61 16.91 -28.90
CA LEU A 243 26.01 15.52 -28.82
C LEU A 243 26.29 15.07 -27.38
N VAL A 244 26.32 13.76 -27.17
CA VAL A 244 26.71 13.14 -25.88
C VAL A 244 28.17 13.46 -25.55
N GLY A 245 29.07 13.37 -26.53
CA GLY A 245 30.50 13.65 -26.36
C GLY A 245 31.33 12.42 -26.04
N THR A 246 32.59 12.63 -25.65
CA THR A 246 33.55 11.56 -25.36
C THR A 246 33.19 10.72 -24.14
N ILE A 247 33.23 9.39 -24.30
CA ILE A 247 33.05 8.40 -23.24
C ILE A 247 34.35 7.59 -23.12
N PRO A 248 34.84 7.37 -21.88
CA PRO A 248 35.98 6.49 -21.65
C PRO A 248 35.68 5.06 -22.14
N THR A 249 36.63 4.45 -22.81
CA THR A 249 36.56 3.05 -23.26
C THR A 249 36.89 2.09 -22.11
N GLY A 250 36.17 0.97 -22.04
CA GLY A 250 36.46 -0.11 -21.12
C GLY A 250 35.65 -0.06 -19.81
N LEU A 251 35.87 -1.07 -18.99
CA LEU A 251 35.22 -1.21 -17.68
C LEU A 251 35.86 -0.27 -16.65
N PRO A 252 35.07 0.29 -15.71
CA PRO A 252 35.61 1.04 -14.59
C PRO A 252 36.47 0.12 -13.71
N LYS A 253 37.56 0.67 -13.15
CA LYS A 253 38.36 -0.05 -12.17
C LYS A 253 37.54 -0.20 -10.90
N PRO A 254 37.55 -1.39 -10.24
CA PRO A 254 36.89 -1.55 -8.96
C PRO A 254 37.48 -0.58 -7.93
N THR A 255 36.61 0.19 -7.29
CA THR A 255 36.99 1.16 -6.27
C THR A 255 36.05 1.02 -5.07
N LEU A 256 36.60 1.23 -3.87
CA LEU A 256 35.75 1.29 -2.67
C LEU A 256 34.94 2.59 -2.66
N PRO A 257 33.65 2.53 -2.30
CA PRO A 257 32.88 3.74 -2.05
C PRO A 257 33.55 4.64 -1.01
N ASN A 258 33.41 5.94 -1.18
CA ASN A 258 33.98 6.88 -0.22
C ASN A 258 33.13 6.93 1.06
N LEU A 259 33.60 6.30 2.14
CA LEU A 259 32.94 6.27 3.45
C LEU A 259 33.51 7.33 4.42
N GLY A 260 34.13 8.38 3.91
CA GLY A 260 34.62 9.50 4.75
C GLY A 260 33.51 10.12 5.57
N SER A 261 33.80 10.49 6.82
CA SER A 261 32.81 10.92 7.83
C SER A 261 31.94 12.11 7.35
N GLY A 262 32.49 13.03 6.59
CA GLY A 262 31.73 14.17 6.05
C GLY A 262 30.69 13.76 5.00
N LEU A 263 31.09 12.94 4.02
CA LEU A 263 30.17 12.46 2.98
C LEU A 263 29.13 11.50 3.53
N LEU A 264 29.55 10.61 4.43
CA LEU A 264 28.65 9.58 5.00
C LEU A 264 27.45 10.22 5.73
N GLY A 265 27.68 11.28 6.51
CA GLY A 265 26.60 11.98 7.22
C GLY A 265 25.61 12.64 6.27
N ASP A 266 26.10 13.29 5.21
CA ASP A 266 25.26 14.00 4.25
C ASP A 266 24.43 13.04 3.37
N VAL A 267 24.97 11.86 3.07
CA VAL A 267 24.36 10.90 2.12
C VAL A 267 23.44 9.89 2.81
N MET A 268 23.50 9.74 4.14
CA MET A 268 22.74 8.73 4.89
C MET A 268 21.22 8.83 4.66
N ALA A 269 20.63 9.98 4.91
CA ALA A 269 19.19 10.19 4.75
C ALA A 269 18.72 10.02 3.28
N PRO A 270 19.39 10.65 2.28
CA PRO A 270 19.09 10.38 0.87
C PRO A 270 19.22 8.91 0.49
N SER A 271 20.14 8.15 1.09
CA SER A 271 20.32 6.72 0.77
C SER A 271 19.15 5.88 1.24
N ILE A 272 18.61 6.14 2.44
CA ILE A 272 17.44 5.41 2.98
C ILE A 272 16.22 5.68 2.10
N ILE A 273 15.97 6.92 1.73
CA ILE A 273 14.85 7.29 0.87
C ILE A 273 15.04 6.70 -0.53
N GLY A 274 16.25 6.78 -1.08
CA GLY A 274 16.61 6.17 -2.35
C GLY A 274 16.37 4.66 -2.35
N ALA A 275 16.71 3.98 -1.27
CA ALA A 275 16.41 2.56 -1.09
C ALA A 275 14.90 2.31 -1.14
N LEU A 276 14.07 3.12 -0.46
CA LEU A 276 12.62 2.98 -0.49
C LEU A 276 12.06 3.16 -1.91
N VAL A 277 12.56 4.18 -2.65
CA VAL A 277 12.17 4.39 -4.06
C VAL A 277 12.55 3.18 -4.92
N ALA A 278 13.79 2.70 -4.78
CA ALA A 278 14.29 1.55 -5.53
C ALA A 278 13.50 0.28 -5.22
N ILE A 279 13.17 0.04 -3.96
CA ILE A 279 12.35 -1.06 -3.48
C ILE A 279 10.94 -0.99 -4.11
N LEU A 280 10.29 0.19 -4.08
CA LEU A 280 8.96 0.39 -4.65
C LEU A 280 8.92 0.04 -6.13
N GLU A 281 9.86 0.56 -6.91
CA GLU A 281 9.93 0.32 -8.36
C GLU A 281 10.24 -1.14 -8.65
N HIS A 282 11.19 -1.73 -7.93
CA HIS A 282 11.56 -3.13 -8.06
C HIS A 282 10.38 -4.07 -7.81
N PHE A 283 9.65 -3.88 -6.70
CA PHE A 283 8.51 -4.71 -6.36
C PHE A 283 7.29 -4.46 -7.26
N ALA A 284 7.10 -3.23 -7.76
CA ALA A 284 6.08 -2.97 -8.76
C ALA A 284 6.31 -3.82 -10.02
N ALA A 285 7.54 -3.92 -10.49
CA ALA A 285 7.91 -4.78 -11.61
C ALA A 285 7.78 -6.27 -11.26
N ALA A 286 8.40 -6.72 -10.17
CA ALA A 286 8.44 -8.10 -9.77
C ALA A 286 7.03 -8.69 -9.56
N ARG A 287 6.17 -8.00 -8.79
CA ARG A 287 4.81 -8.45 -8.50
C ARG A 287 3.90 -8.44 -9.72
N THR A 288 4.03 -7.43 -10.59
CA THR A 288 3.21 -7.34 -11.81
C THR A 288 3.47 -8.54 -12.70
N TYR A 289 4.75 -8.84 -12.99
CA TYR A 289 5.10 -9.94 -13.87
C TYR A 289 5.04 -11.31 -13.19
N GLY A 290 5.25 -11.39 -11.86
CA GLY A 290 4.99 -12.58 -11.07
C GLY A 290 3.52 -13.02 -11.17
N ARG A 291 2.57 -12.08 -11.04
CA ARG A 291 1.13 -12.34 -11.21
C ARG A 291 0.78 -12.68 -12.65
N GLN A 292 1.28 -11.90 -13.62
CA GLN A 292 0.98 -12.11 -15.04
C GLN A 292 1.49 -13.47 -15.55
N ASN A 293 2.65 -13.92 -15.07
CA ASN A 293 3.30 -15.16 -15.49
C ASN A 293 3.11 -16.31 -14.48
N HIS A 294 2.23 -16.15 -13.49
CA HIS A 294 1.80 -17.18 -12.53
C HIS A 294 2.94 -17.83 -11.73
N TYR A 295 3.91 -17.05 -11.25
CA TYR A 295 4.92 -17.55 -10.32
C TYR A 295 5.02 -16.70 -9.05
N LYS A 296 5.46 -17.35 -7.96
CA LYS A 296 5.57 -16.73 -6.64
C LYS A 296 6.92 -16.04 -6.47
N ILE A 297 6.90 -14.86 -5.88
CA ILE A 297 8.07 -14.06 -5.51
C ILE A 297 8.24 -14.11 -3.99
N ASP A 298 9.48 -14.33 -3.53
CA ASP A 298 9.83 -14.19 -2.11
C ASP A 298 10.31 -12.75 -1.85
N SER A 299 9.45 -11.93 -1.21
CA SER A 299 9.73 -10.51 -0.97
C SER A 299 11.02 -10.29 -0.17
N SER A 300 11.32 -11.12 0.82
CA SER A 300 12.55 -10.98 1.61
C SER A 300 13.80 -11.34 0.79
N GLN A 301 13.71 -12.36 -0.07
CA GLN A 301 14.81 -12.74 -0.95
C GLN A 301 15.05 -11.69 -2.06
N GLU A 302 14.00 -11.04 -2.57
CA GLU A 302 14.15 -9.92 -3.51
C GLU A 302 14.87 -8.72 -2.88
N LEU A 303 14.60 -8.40 -1.61
CA LEU A 303 15.35 -7.36 -0.88
C LEU A 303 16.84 -7.73 -0.74
N ILE A 304 17.15 -8.99 -0.41
CA ILE A 304 18.53 -9.48 -0.34
C ILE A 304 19.20 -9.34 -1.72
N SER A 305 18.51 -9.76 -2.78
CA SER A 305 19.02 -9.68 -4.13
C SER A 305 19.29 -8.24 -4.55
N LEU A 306 18.33 -7.33 -4.34
CA LEU A 306 18.46 -5.90 -4.63
C LEU A 306 19.62 -5.27 -3.84
N GLY A 307 19.75 -5.64 -2.55
CA GLY A 307 20.84 -5.19 -1.70
C GLY A 307 22.21 -5.61 -2.22
N ILE A 308 22.40 -6.90 -2.50
CA ILE A 308 23.66 -7.44 -3.01
C ILE A 308 23.98 -6.82 -4.38
N CYS A 309 22.99 -6.66 -5.27
CA CYS A 309 23.20 -6.05 -6.57
C CYS A 309 23.72 -4.60 -6.45
N ASN A 310 23.12 -3.77 -5.59
CA ASN A 310 23.54 -2.38 -5.45
C ASN A 310 24.89 -2.24 -4.72
N ILE A 311 25.16 -3.06 -3.70
CA ILE A 311 26.46 -3.10 -3.04
C ILE A 311 27.55 -3.48 -4.04
N SER A 312 27.35 -4.55 -4.81
CA SER A 312 28.35 -5.01 -5.79
C SER A 312 28.54 -4.01 -6.93
N ASN A 313 27.44 -3.42 -7.40
CA ASN A 313 27.48 -2.38 -8.43
C ASN A 313 28.29 -1.16 -7.99
N SER A 314 28.17 -0.72 -6.73
CA SER A 314 28.86 0.46 -6.21
C SER A 314 30.40 0.35 -6.31
N PHE A 315 30.95 -0.86 -6.21
CA PHE A 315 32.40 -1.08 -6.43
C PHE A 315 32.85 -0.80 -7.86
N PHE A 316 31.92 -0.79 -8.81
CA PHE A 316 32.18 -0.47 -10.23
C PHE A 316 31.59 0.89 -10.62
N SER A 317 31.62 1.85 -9.70
CA SER A 317 31.20 3.23 -9.92
C SER A 317 29.75 3.37 -10.43
N SER A 318 28.87 2.49 -9.99
CA SER A 318 27.44 2.54 -10.29
C SER A 318 26.71 3.42 -9.30
N TYR A 319 25.68 4.11 -9.77
CA TYR A 319 24.66 4.69 -8.90
C TYR A 319 23.52 3.71 -8.65
N LEU A 320 22.55 4.09 -7.79
CA LEU A 320 21.45 3.26 -7.33
C LEU A 320 20.59 2.72 -8.47
N CYS A 321 20.37 1.39 -8.48
CA CYS A 321 19.67 0.67 -9.53
C CYS A 321 18.55 -0.23 -8.98
N PRO A 322 17.29 -0.01 -9.37
CA PRO A 322 16.18 -0.91 -9.10
C PRO A 322 15.99 -1.94 -10.23
N GLY A 323 14.94 -2.77 -10.10
CA GLY A 323 14.35 -3.48 -11.22
C GLY A 323 13.43 -2.55 -12.01
N ALA A 324 13.72 -2.33 -13.27
CA ALA A 324 12.98 -1.38 -14.11
C ALA A 324 11.76 -2.02 -14.77
N LEU A 325 10.57 -1.45 -14.56
CA LEU A 325 9.30 -1.98 -15.08
C LEU A 325 9.30 -2.11 -16.60
N SER A 326 9.77 -1.09 -17.33
CA SER A 326 9.76 -1.08 -18.80
C SER A 326 10.69 -2.15 -19.42
N ARG A 327 11.86 -2.38 -18.83
CA ARG A 327 12.78 -3.44 -19.28
C ARG A 327 12.28 -4.82 -18.90
N THR A 328 11.71 -4.96 -17.72
CA THR A 328 11.06 -6.20 -17.25
C THR A 328 9.93 -6.60 -18.20
N ALA A 329 9.14 -5.63 -18.69
CA ALA A 329 8.13 -5.86 -19.71
C ALA A 329 8.70 -6.48 -20.99
N VAL A 330 9.76 -5.90 -21.50
CA VAL A 330 10.43 -6.37 -22.73
C VAL A 330 11.03 -7.75 -22.50
N ASN A 331 11.70 -7.98 -21.38
CA ASN A 331 12.28 -9.27 -21.03
C ASN A 331 11.20 -10.37 -20.99
N SER A 332 10.08 -10.09 -20.34
CA SER A 332 8.91 -10.99 -20.26
C SER A 332 8.32 -11.27 -21.65
N GLN A 333 8.09 -10.22 -22.47
CA GLN A 333 7.53 -10.36 -23.83
C GLN A 333 8.46 -11.07 -24.80
N SER A 334 9.76 -11.01 -24.55
CA SER A 334 10.79 -11.72 -25.36
C SER A 334 10.87 -13.21 -25.03
N GLY A 335 10.09 -13.69 -24.06
CA GLY A 335 9.96 -15.10 -23.77
C GLY A 335 11.01 -15.67 -22.82
N VAL A 336 11.57 -14.84 -21.94
CA VAL A 336 12.53 -15.22 -20.90
C VAL A 336 12.01 -16.42 -20.08
N LYS A 337 12.92 -17.34 -19.79
CA LYS A 337 12.64 -18.54 -19.01
C LYS A 337 13.31 -18.55 -17.64
N THR A 338 14.50 -17.95 -17.55
CA THR A 338 15.24 -17.87 -16.28
C THR A 338 15.96 -16.52 -16.14
N PRO A 339 16.43 -16.14 -14.95
CA PRO A 339 17.23 -14.94 -14.76
C PRO A 339 18.59 -14.95 -15.52
N LEU A 340 18.95 -16.05 -16.19
CA LEU A 340 20.19 -16.15 -17.00
C LEU A 340 20.24 -15.11 -18.13
N SER A 341 19.09 -14.68 -18.63
CA SER A 341 19.00 -13.57 -19.59
C SER A 341 19.76 -12.33 -19.12
N GLY A 342 19.84 -12.11 -17.80
CA GLY A 342 20.61 -11.01 -17.21
C GLY A 342 22.12 -11.11 -17.43
N ILE A 343 22.67 -12.32 -17.49
CA ILE A 343 24.09 -12.52 -17.85
C ILE A 343 24.31 -12.11 -19.30
N VAL A 344 23.44 -12.52 -20.21
CA VAL A 344 23.52 -12.14 -21.62
C VAL A 344 23.43 -10.61 -21.78
N THR A 345 22.49 -9.98 -21.10
CA THR A 345 22.34 -8.51 -21.06
C THR A 345 23.62 -7.83 -20.58
N GLY A 346 24.21 -8.30 -19.47
CA GLY A 346 25.43 -7.74 -18.90
C GLY A 346 26.63 -7.86 -19.86
N VAL A 347 26.75 -9.00 -20.52
CA VAL A 347 27.82 -9.21 -21.57
C VAL A 347 27.65 -8.22 -22.70
N ILE A 348 26.43 -7.96 -23.18
CA ILE A 348 26.19 -6.98 -24.25
C ILE A 348 26.57 -5.57 -23.80
N VAL A 349 26.27 -5.20 -22.57
CA VAL A 349 26.67 -3.90 -22.01
C VAL A 349 28.20 -3.79 -21.91
N ILE A 350 28.89 -4.85 -21.47
CA ILE A 350 30.36 -4.91 -21.45
C ILE A 350 30.97 -4.75 -22.87
N LEU A 351 30.41 -5.45 -23.84
CA LEU A 351 30.82 -5.31 -25.23
C LEU A 351 30.59 -3.87 -25.75
N SER A 352 29.44 -3.30 -25.36
CA SER A 352 29.10 -1.91 -25.71
C SER A 352 30.10 -0.91 -25.11
N LEU A 353 30.57 -1.09 -23.90
CA LEU A 353 31.56 -0.24 -23.24
C LEU A 353 32.94 -0.31 -23.89
N ASN A 354 33.27 -1.44 -24.52
CA ASN A 354 34.58 -1.60 -25.19
C ASN A 354 34.56 -1.15 -26.63
N PHE A 355 33.50 -1.37 -27.40
CA PHE A 355 33.45 -1.19 -28.83
C PHE A 355 32.62 0.00 -29.32
N LEU A 356 31.62 0.45 -28.56
CA LEU A 356 30.69 1.49 -29.00
C LEU A 356 31.02 2.93 -28.60
N PRO A 357 31.96 3.25 -27.68
CA PRO A 357 32.24 4.64 -27.30
C PRO A 357 32.49 5.62 -28.48
N PRO A 358 33.19 5.25 -29.55
CA PRO A 358 33.37 6.14 -30.71
C PRO A 358 32.06 6.48 -31.44
N LEU A 359 31.10 5.53 -31.44
CA LEU A 359 29.79 5.75 -32.06
C LEU A 359 28.86 6.54 -31.12
N ILE A 360 28.96 6.30 -29.83
CA ILE A 360 28.15 6.98 -28.81
C ILE A 360 28.47 8.48 -28.76
N TYR A 361 29.69 8.89 -29.12
CA TYR A 361 30.06 10.30 -29.21
C TYR A 361 29.05 11.11 -30.02
N TYR A 362 28.58 10.58 -31.16
CA TYR A 362 27.67 11.26 -32.08
C TYR A 362 26.20 11.13 -31.75
N VAL A 363 25.84 10.52 -30.64
CA VAL A 363 24.41 10.39 -30.21
C VAL A 363 23.84 11.76 -29.85
N PRO A 364 22.74 12.21 -30.50
CA PRO A 364 22.09 13.48 -30.14
C PRO A 364 21.40 13.38 -28.77
N LYS A 365 21.59 14.38 -27.90
CA LYS A 365 20.89 14.44 -26.61
C LYS A 365 19.38 14.56 -26.79
N ALA A 366 18.91 15.22 -27.85
CA ALA A 366 17.48 15.33 -28.17
C ALA A 366 16.84 13.96 -28.45
N SER A 367 17.54 13.04 -29.14
CA SER A 367 17.01 11.68 -29.36
C SER A 367 16.99 10.83 -28.09
N LEU A 368 17.93 11.02 -27.15
CA LEU A 368 17.89 10.38 -25.84
C LEU A 368 16.71 10.90 -25.02
N ALA A 369 16.44 12.20 -25.02
CA ALA A 369 15.27 12.80 -24.39
C ALA A 369 13.97 12.21 -24.97
N ALA A 370 13.86 12.06 -26.27
CA ALA A 370 12.72 11.44 -26.95
C ALA A 370 12.50 9.98 -26.50
N ILE A 371 13.58 9.20 -26.32
CA ILE A 371 13.52 7.83 -25.81
C ILE A 371 12.99 7.81 -24.37
N ILE A 372 13.45 8.70 -23.49
CA ILE A 372 12.94 8.80 -22.13
C ILE A 372 11.45 9.13 -22.15
N MET A 373 11.04 10.19 -22.86
CA MET A 373 9.67 10.65 -22.93
C MET A 373 8.71 9.57 -23.42
N THR A 374 9.05 8.86 -24.50
CA THR A 374 8.21 7.79 -25.05
C THR A 374 8.16 6.53 -24.17
N SER A 375 9.23 6.24 -23.44
CA SER A 375 9.27 5.11 -22.50
C SER A 375 8.41 5.36 -21.24
N ILE A 376 8.40 6.60 -20.75
CA ILE A 376 7.72 6.98 -19.50
C ILE A 376 6.24 7.26 -19.73
N TYR A 377 5.85 7.66 -20.94
CA TYR A 377 4.46 7.94 -21.27
C TYR A 377 3.49 6.82 -20.84
N SER A 378 3.92 5.57 -20.91
CA SER A 378 3.12 4.41 -20.48
C SER A 378 2.90 4.31 -18.95
N LEU A 379 3.65 5.07 -18.14
CA LEU A 379 3.51 5.10 -16.68
C LEU A 379 2.47 6.14 -16.22
N ILE A 380 2.05 7.03 -17.11
CA ILE A 380 1.03 8.05 -16.81
C ILE A 380 -0.33 7.39 -16.82
N VAL A 381 -0.96 7.42 -15.68
CA VAL A 381 -2.28 6.84 -15.48
C VAL A 381 -3.37 7.83 -15.85
N GLY A 382 -4.32 7.38 -16.67
CA GLY A 382 -5.43 8.20 -17.10
C GLY A 382 -6.45 8.48 -15.98
N TYR A 383 -7.22 9.56 -16.10
CA TYR A 383 -8.27 9.97 -15.12
C TYR A 383 -9.29 8.86 -14.82
N LYS A 384 -9.57 7.98 -15.77
CA LYS A 384 -10.51 6.85 -15.58
C LYS A 384 -10.07 5.89 -14.46
N THR A 385 -8.77 5.71 -14.26
CA THR A 385 -8.27 4.85 -13.20
C THR A 385 -8.48 5.48 -11.82
N PHE A 386 -8.24 6.80 -11.69
CA PHE A 386 -8.55 7.54 -10.45
C PHE A 386 -10.06 7.50 -10.15
N TRP A 387 -10.89 7.63 -11.17
CA TRP A 387 -12.34 7.53 -11.03
C TRP A 387 -12.81 6.12 -10.61
N ASN A 388 -12.17 5.08 -11.13
CA ASN A 388 -12.47 3.71 -10.70
C ASN A 388 -12.07 3.46 -9.25
N LEU A 389 -10.92 4.01 -8.79
CA LEU A 389 -10.54 3.96 -7.38
C LEU A 389 -11.58 4.64 -6.48
N TRP A 390 -12.10 5.79 -6.90
CA TRP A 390 -13.18 6.48 -6.17
C TRP A 390 -14.42 5.60 -5.99
N LYS A 391 -14.84 4.89 -7.04
CA LYS A 391 -16.01 4.00 -6.98
C LYS A 391 -15.80 2.81 -6.04
N ILE A 392 -14.57 2.31 -5.94
CA ILE A 392 -14.24 1.18 -5.07
C ILE A 392 -14.08 1.67 -3.62
N GLN A 393 -13.25 2.67 -3.41
CA GLN A 393 -12.96 3.23 -2.09
C GLN A 393 -12.40 4.66 -2.19
N ALA A 394 -13.13 5.63 -1.64
CA ALA A 394 -12.75 7.04 -1.68
C ALA A 394 -11.38 7.32 -1.06
N THR A 395 -11.04 6.65 0.05
CA THR A 395 -9.75 6.81 0.73
C THR A 395 -8.56 6.42 -0.15
N ASP A 396 -8.71 5.40 -0.99
CA ASP A 396 -7.65 4.94 -1.90
C ASP A 396 -7.43 5.95 -3.04
N MET A 397 -8.50 6.57 -3.54
CA MET A 397 -8.39 7.65 -4.49
C MET A 397 -7.70 8.88 -3.87
N ILE A 398 -8.08 9.27 -2.66
CA ILE A 398 -7.46 10.40 -1.94
C ILE A 398 -5.97 10.13 -1.73
N ALA A 399 -5.58 8.92 -1.29
CA ALA A 399 -4.19 8.52 -1.12
C ALA A 399 -3.40 8.62 -2.43
N SER A 400 -3.98 8.12 -3.54
CA SER A 400 -3.37 8.16 -4.86
C SER A 400 -3.21 9.59 -5.37
N LEU A 401 -4.23 10.43 -5.21
CA LEU A 401 -4.22 11.82 -5.63
C LEU A 401 -3.24 12.66 -4.80
N LEU A 402 -3.17 12.43 -3.49
CA LEU A 402 -2.21 13.08 -2.60
C LEU A 402 -0.78 12.74 -3.01
N ALA A 403 -0.48 11.46 -3.24
CA ALA A 403 0.82 11.01 -3.72
C ALA A 403 1.17 11.67 -5.06
N PHE A 404 0.24 11.72 -6.00
CA PHE A 404 0.40 12.34 -7.31
C PHE A 404 0.72 13.84 -7.22
N LEU A 405 -0.12 14.60 -6.50
CA LEU A 405 0.03 16.06 -6.38
C LEU A 405 1.31 16.45 -5.63
N LEU A 406 1.62 15.77 -4.54
CA LEU A 406 2.84 16.07 -3.79
C LEU A 406 4.10 15.75 -4.63
N THR A 407 4.14 14.62 -5.32
CA THR A 407 5.27 14.29 -6.20
C THR A 407 5.44 15.32 -7.31
N LEU A 408 4.35 15.87 -7.83
CA LEU A 408 4.35 16.83 -8.92
C LEU A 408 4.75 18.25 -8.48
N PHE A 409 4.18 18.73 -7.38
CA PHE A 409 4.31 20.13 -6.95
C PHE A 409 5.39 20.38 -5.89
N THR A 410 5.88 19.34 -5.23
CA THR A 410 7.01 19.44 -4.29
C THR A 410 8.23 18.73 -4.88
N ASN A 411 8.65 17.64 -4.27
CA ASN A 411 9.75 16.79 -4.73
C ASN A 411 9.31 15.33 -4.72
N ILE A 412 9.99 14.50 -5.53
CA ILE A 412 9.78 13.05 -5.56
C ILE A 412 9.95 12.44 -4.16
N GLN A 413 10.95 12.93 -3.41
CA GLN A 413 11.25 12.51 -2.05
C GLN A 413 10.05 12.73 -1.13
N THR A 414 9.57 13.99 -1.01
CA THR A 414 8.41 14.36 -0.17
C THR A 414 7.15 13.61 -0.59
N GLY A 415 6.95 13.42 -1.90
CA GLY A 415 5.83 12.65 -2.44
C GLY A 415 5.79 11.21 -1.90
N ILE A 416 6.93 10.52 -1.86
CA ILE A 416 7.03 9.16 -1.33
C ILE A 416 6.87 9.14 0.19
N GLU A 417 7.57 10.02 0.91
CA GLU A 417 7.51 10.07 2.37
C GLU A 417 6.07 10.23 2.88
N VAL A 418 5.35 11.21 2.34
CA VAL A 418 3.95 11.47 2.72
C VAL A 418 3.02 10.35 2.25
N ALA A 419 3.25 9.82 1.06
CA ALA A 419 2.43 8.73 0.52
C ALA A 419 2.53 7.45 1.37
N VAL A 420 3.74 7.07 1.80
CA VAL A 420 3.98 5.93 2.69
C VAL A 420 3.37 6.19 4.08
N ALA A 421 3.63 7.38 4.64
CA ALA A 421 3.06 7.77 5.95
C ALA A 421 1.53 7.74 5.92
N PHE A 422 0.89 8.25 4.88
CA PHE A 422 -0.56 8.26 4.72
C PHE A 422 -1.13 6.84 4.55
N SER A 423 -0.45 5.96 3.80
CA SER A 423 -0.83 4.55 3.66
C SER A 423 -0.81 3.81 5.00
N LEU A 424 0.24 4.03 5.80
CA LEU A 424 0.35 3.48 7.16
C LEU A 424 -0.76 4.02 8.07
N LEU A 425 -1.03 5.33 8.02
CA LEU A 425 -2.06 5.96 8.83
C LEU A 425 -3.46 5.41 8.52
N ILE A 426 -3.81 5.22 7.24
CA ILE A 426 -5.07 4.57 6.86
C ILE A 426 -5.13 3.13 7.38
N SER A 427 -4.04 2.38 7.27
CA SER A 427 -3.99 0.99 7.75
C SER A 427 -4.18 0.93 9.26
N LEU A 428 -3.53 1.82 10.03
CA LEU A 428 -3.72 1.94 11.47
C LEU A 428 -5.16 2.36 11.83
N GLN A 429 -5.74 3.31 11.09
CA GLN A 429 -7.12 3.74 11.31
C GLN A 429 -8.12 2.59 11.10
N ARG A 430 -7.91 1.73 10.10
CA ARG A 430 -8.76 0.54 9.86
C ARG A 430 -8.68 -0.44 11.02
N ILE A 431 -7.47 -0.71 11.53
CA ILE A 431 -7.27 -1.60 12.68
C ILE A 431 -7.87 -0.99 13.95
N ALA A 432 -7.70 0.33 14.16
CA ALA A 432 -8.18 1.03 15.35
C ALA A 432 -9.71 1.18 15.39
N ARG A 433 -10.38 1.20 14.24
CA ARG A 433 -11.85 1.34 14.13
C ARG A 433 -12.44 0.23 13.26
N PRO A 434 -12.45 -1.02 13.75
CA PRO A 434 -13.00 -2.15 13.02
C PRO A 434 -14.51 -2.05 12.86
N ASN A 435 -15.04 -2.72 11.85
CA ASN A 435 -16.46 -2.87 11.66
C ASN A 435 -17.06 -3.76 12.77
N TRP A 436 -18.25 -3.38 13.21
CA TRP A 436 -19.03 -4.09 14.20
C TRP A 436 -20.49 -4.18 13.74
N GLN A 437 -21.21 -5.17 14.23
CA GLN A 437 -22.60 -5.41 13.83
C GLN A 437 -23.41 -5.90 15.01
N MET A 438 -24.64 -5.42 15.11
CA MET A 438 -25.68 -6.03 15.94
C MET A 438 -26.41 -7.03 15.07
N ILE A 439 -26.34 -8.31 15.44
CA ILE A 439 -26.93 -9.37 14.63
C ILE A 439 -28.20 -9.91 15.25
N GLY A 440 -29.10 -10.36 14.38
CA GLY A 440 -30.36 -11.00 14.79
C GLY A 440 -30.64 -12.23 13.93
N PRO A 441 -31.50 -13.15 14.41
CA PRO A 441 -31.92 -14.30 13.61
C PRO A 441 -32.66 -13.84 12.36
N VAL A 442 -32.38 -14.49 11.23
CA VAL A 442 -33.05 -14.21 9.95
C VAL A 442 -34.40 -14.93 9.93
N GLU A 443 -35.45 -14.22 9.53
CA GLU A 443 -36.78 -14.78 9.42
C GLU A 443 -36.80 -15.95 8.43
N ASN A 444 -37.46 -17.04 8.78
CA ASN A 444 -37.58 -18.29 8.00
C ASN A 444 -36.26 -19.05 7.73
N MET A 445 -35.13 -18.68 8.38
CA MET A 445 -33.85 -19.38 8.26
C MET A 445 -33.31 -19.78 9.64
N ASP A 446 -33.58 -21.02 10.07
CA ASP A 446 -33.14 -21.51 11.37
C ASP A 446 -31.61 -21.54 11.49
N GLY A 447 -31.07 -20.92 12.54
CA GLY A 447 -29.64 -20.89 12.84
C GLY A 447 -28.82 -19.87 12.02
N VAL A 448 -29.45 -19.08 11.15
CA VAL A 448 -28.79 -18.01 10.38
C VAL A 448 -28.99 -16.67 11.09
N TYR A 449 -27.90 -15.91 11.24
CA TYR A 449 -27.89 -14.60 11.89
C TYR A 449 -27.27 -13.58 10.94
N ALA A 450 -27.93 -12.46 10.74
CA ALA A 450 -27.46 -11.36 9.89
C ALA A 450 -27.44 -10.03 10.64
N ASP A 451 -26.75 -9.06 10.06
CA ASP A 451 -26.74 -7.67 10.56
C ASP A 451 -28.14 -7.07 10.48
N ARG A 452 -28.63 -6.57 11.61
CA ARG A 452 -29.96 -5.95 11.71
C ARG A 452 -30.09 -4.65 10.91
N ALA A 453 -28.97 -4.00 10.61
CA ALA A 453 -28.95 -2.82 9.75
C ALA A 453 -28.97 -3.16 8.25
N ASN A 454 -28.81 -4.43 7.87
CA ASN A 454 -28.81 -4.83 6.46
C ASN A 454 -30.25 -5.03 5.96
N SER A 455 -30.66 -4.22 5.00
CA SER A 455 -31.99 -4.26 4.40
C SER A 455 -32.24 -5.48 3.47
N GLU A 456 -31.20 -6.25 3.14
CA GLU A 456 -31.34 -7.44 2.28
C GLU A 456 -32.00 -8.62 3.01
N TYR A 457 -31.88 -8.67 4.35
CA TYR A 457 -32.41 -9.75 5.16
C TYR A 457 -33.42 -9.22 6.19
N GLN A 458 -34.59 -9.84 6.26
CA GLN A 458 -35.52 -9.59 7.33
C GLN A 458 -35.04 -10.30 8.60
N THR A 459 -34.57 -9.53 9.57
CA THR A 459 -34.08 -10.05 10.85
C THR A 459 -35.11 -9.83 11.94
N ILE A 460 -35.24 -10.80 12.85
CA ILE A 460 -36.05 -10.72 14.03
C ILE A 460 -35.20 -10.20 15.20
N SER A 461 -35.76 -9.42 16.09
CA SER A 461 -35.05 -9.02 17.31
C SER A 461 -34.74 -10.24 18.19
N PRO A 462 -33.54 -10.30 18.81
CA PRO A 462 -33.28 -11.32 19.84
C PRO A 462 -34.32 -11.24 20.99
N PRO A 463 -34.41 -12.27 21.83
CA PRO A 463 -35.26 -12.22 23.02
C PRO A 463 -34.95 -11.02 23.91
N ASP A 464 -35.94 -10.51 24.62
CA ASP A 464 -35.84 -9.31 25.44
C ASP A 464 -34.68 -9.36 26.43
N GLY A 465 -33.87 -8.30 26.43
CA GLY A 465 -32.70 -8.15 27.29
C GLY A 465 -31.46 -8.93 26.86
N ILE A 466 -31.47 -9.56 25.68
CA ILE A 466 -30.31 -10.26 25.11
C ILE A 466 -29.80 -9.50 23.90
N ILE A 467 -28.49 -9.23 23.86
CA ILE A 467 -27.82 -8.53 22.75
C ILE A 467 -26.82 -9.46 22.11
N ILE A 468 -26.83 -9.53 20.79
CA ILE A 468 -25.86 -10.30 20.03
C ILE A 468 -24.98 -9.33 19.23
N PHE A 469 -23.70 -9.28 19.59
CA PHE A 469 -22.75 -8.36 19.03
C PHE A 469 -21.63 -9.11 18.30
N ARG A 470 -21.36 -8.75 17.04
CA ARG A 470 -20.29 -9.31 16.21
C ARG A 470 -19.20 -8.29 16.00
N LEU A 471 -17.94 -8.70 16.24
CA LEU A 471 -16.76 -7.97 15.88
C LEU A 471 -16.00 -8.72 14.78
N SER A 472 -15.68 -8.03 13.69
CA SER A 472 -15.05 -8.66 12.52
C SER A 472 -13.53 -8.65 12.54
N GLU A 473 -12.89 -8.19 13.63
CA GLU A 473 -11.44 -8.00 13.75
C GLU A 473 -10.89 -8.47 15.09
N SER A 474 -9.59 -8.74 15.14
CA SER A 474 -8.85 -9.08 16.36
C SER A 474 -8.90 -7.94 17.39
N VAL A 475 -8.97 -8.28 18.68
CA VAL A 475 -8.99 -7.29 19.76
C VAL A 475 -7.57 -7.07 20.27
N SER A 476 -7.10 -5.85 20.17
CA SER A 476 -5.74 -5.44 20.54
C SER A 476 -5.74 -4.06 21.20
N PHE A 477 -4.59 -3.66 21.76
CA PHE A 477 -4.44 -2.35 22.39
C PHE A 477 -4.89 -1.17 21.50
N LEU A 478 -4.86 -1.32 20.17
CA LEU A 478 -5.27 -0.27 19.23
C LEU A 478 -6.78 -0.04 19.17
N ASN A 479 -7.59 -1.07 19.41
CA ASN A 479 -9.05 -1.02 19.24
C ASN A 479 -9.85 -1.49 20.45
N ALA A 480 -9.21 -1.94 21.52
CA ALA A 480 -9.87 -2.51 22.68
C ALA A 480 -10.89 -1.54 23.33
N GLU A 481 -10.52 -0.28 23.56
CA GLU A 481 -11.45 0.74 24.09
C GLU A 481 -12.58 1.08 23.11
N TYR A 482 -12.29 1.13 21.81
CA TYR A 482 -13.32 1.31 20.79
C TYR A 482 -14.34 0.17 20.82
N PHE A 483 -13.85 -1.07 20.89
CA PHE A 483 -14.67 -2.27 21.02
C PHE A 483 -15.58 -2.21 22.27
N LYS A 484 -14.99 -1.98 23.47
CA LYS A 484 -15.72 -1.83 24.72
C LYS A 484 -16.84 -0.78 24.60
N GLY A 485 -16.49 0.40 24.09
CA GLY A 485 -17.45 1.48 23.92
C GLY A 485 -18.61 1.12 22.97
N LYS A 486 -18.34 0.34 21.92
CA LYS A 486 -19.39 -0.09 20.98
C LYS A 486 -20.33 -1.13 21.59
N VAL A 487 -19.82 -2.11 22.35
CA VAL A 487 -20.66 -3.10 23.05
C VAL A 487 -21.52 -2.43 24.11
N LEU A 488 -20.96 -1.52 24.92
CA LEU A 488 -21.71 -0.74 25.90
C LEU A 488 -22.80 0.11 25.24
N ASN A 489 -22.47 0.79 24.13
CA ASN A 489 -23.45 1.59 23.40
C ASN A 489 -24.58 0.73 22.83
N ALA A 490 -24.29 -0.48 22.36
CA ALA A 490 -25.30 -1.42 21.90
C ALA A 490 -26.24 -1.81 23.07
N ALA A 491 -25.67 -2.08 24.25
CA ALA A 491 -26.48 -2.34 25.47
C ALA A 491 -27.37 -1.15 25.81
N TYR A 492 -26.83 0.06 25.85
CA TYR A 492 -27.58 1.28 26.20
C TYR A 492 -28.68 1.65 25.19
N ILE A 493 -28.53 1.26 23.90
CA ILE A 493 -29.56 1.53 22.90
C ILE A 493 -30.78 0.61 23.05
N GLU A 494 -30.57 -0.65 23.35
CA GLU A 494 -31.62 -1.69 23.30
C GLU A 494 -32.16 -2.11 24.66
N THR A 495 -31.50 -1.73 25.76
CA THR A 495 -31.92 -2.13 27.10
C THR A 495 -31.95 -0.95 28.08
N ASP A 496 -32.64 -1.12 29.20
CA ASP A 496 -32.60 -0.19 30.33
C ASP A 496 -31.75 -0.77 31.46
N SER A 497 -31.24 0.12 32.31
CA SER A 497 -30.58 -0.25 33.56
C SER A 497 -31.63 -0.57 34.63
N SER A 498 -31.39 -1.66 35.38
CA SER A 498 -32.19 -1.94 36.56
C SER A 498 -31.73 -1.14 37.80
N VAL A 499 -30.57 -0.50 37.72
CA VAL A 499 -30.01 0.34 38.78
C VAL A 499 -30.65 1.72 38.71
N GLU A 500 -31.27 2.16 39.83
CA GLU A 500 -31.79 3.53 39.90
C GLU A 500 -30.63 4.54 39.83
N VAL A 501 -30.68 5.38 38.80
CA VAL A 501 -29.74 6.50 38.69
C VAL A 501 -30.08 7.49 39.80
N ALA A 502 -29.04 8.00 40.49
CA ALA A 502 -29.21 8.98 41.56
C ALA A 502 -30.18 10.10 41.13
N SER A 503 -31.28 10.24 41.84
CA SER A 503 -32.39 11.14 41.51
C SER A 503 -32.01 12.62 41.62
N SER A 504 -30.99 12.91 42.43
CA SER A 504 -30.48 14.28 42.64
C SER A 504 -29.27 14.57 41.79
N TRP A 505 -29.24 15.71 41.08
CA TRP A 505 -28.07 16.23 40.41
C TRP A 505 -26.85 16.42 41.31
N ALA A 506 -27.07 16.64 42.59
CA ALA A 506 -26.01 16.83 43.59
C ALA A 506 -25.22 15.56 43.88
N ASP A 507 -25.81 14.39 43.63
CA ASP A 507 -25.18 13.08 43.84
C ASP A 507 -24.50 12.52 42.63
N ARG A 508 -24.60 13.21 41.49
CA ARG A 508 -23.95 12.82 40.20
C ARG A 508 -22.58 13.45 40.05
N VAL A 509 -21.70 12.71 39.42
CA VAL A 509 -20.38 13.25 39.01
C VAL A 509 -20.60 14.27 37.89
N TRP A 510 -19.87 15.39 37.93
CA TRP A 510 -20.02 16.48 36.96
C TRP A 510 -19.92 16.07 35.45
N SER A 511 -19.26 14.94 35.17
CA SER A 511 -19.07 14.37 33.84
C SER A 511 -20.12 13.35 33.45
N ASP A 512 -21.15 13.09 34.31
CA ASP A 512 -22.20 12.11 34.03
C ASP A 512 -23.30 12.73 33.15
N ASP A 513 -23.13 12.58 31.83
CA ASP A 513 -24.14 12.90 30.82
C ASP A 513 -24.81 11.63 30.22
N THR A 514 -24.74 10.52 30.94
CA THR A 514 -25.13 9.18 30.46
C THR A 514 -26.54 9.16 29.92
N GLU A 515 -27.54 9.69 30.63
CA GLU A 515 -28.95 9.73 30.18
C GLU A 515 -29.14 10.54 28.89
N ALA A 516 -28.54 11.73 28.80
CA ALA A 516 -28.65 12.57 27.64
C ALA A 516 -27.91 11.92 26.43
N ARG A 517 -26.84 11.18 26.70
CA ARG A 517 -26.09 10.42 25.70
C ARG A 517 -26.87 9.23 25.17
N ILE A 518 -27.50 8.47 26.07
CA ILE A 518 -28.35 7.32 25.71
C ILE A 518 -29.54 7.79 24.85
N SER A 519 -30.24 8.83 25.26
CA SER A 519 -31.37 9.39 24.51
C SER A 519 -30.97 9.85 23.11
N ARG A 520 -29.83 10.54 22.98
CA ARG A 520 -29.29 10.93 21.68
C ARG A 520 -28.95 9.73 20.81
N MET A 521 -28.34 8.68 21.37
CA MET A 521 -27.97 7.48 20.62
C MET A 521 -29.19 6.69 20.17
N ARG A 522 -30.19 6.52 21.02
CA ARG A 522 -31.47 5.86 20.68
C ARG A 522 -32.20 6.59 19.55
N ASN A 523 -32.24 7.92 19.59
CA ASN A 523 -32.87 8.74 18.56
C ASN A 523 -32.12 8.64 17.22
N SER A 524 -30.78 8.61 17.23
CA SER A 524 -30.00 8.42 16.03
C SER A 524 -30.21 7.02 15.44
N PHE A 525 -30.19 6.00 16.26
CA PHE A 525 -30.37 4.61 15.81
C PHE A 525 -31.76 4.37 15.20
N LYS A 526 -32.82 4.95 15.80
CA LYS A 526 -34.19 4.90 15.24
C LYS A 526 -34.27 5.56 13.85
N LYS A 527 -33.46 6.60 13.59
CA LYS A 527 -33.44 7.29 12.30
C LYS A 527 -32.75 6.50 11.19
N ASP A 528 -31.75 5.68 11.57
CA ASP A 528 -30.95 4.89 10.63
C ASP A 528 -31.55 3.48 10.36
N MET A 529 -32.59 3.07 11.08
CA MET A 529 -33.29 1.81 10.83
C MET A 529 -34.12 1.84 9.53
N PRO A 530 -34.10 0.76 8.73
CA PRO A 530 -34.97 0.65 7.54
C PRO A 530 -36.45 0.78 7.90
N THR A 531 -37.21 1.50 7.08
CA THR A 531 -38.64 1.84 7.31
C THR A 531 -39.53 0.61 7.56
N THR A 532 -39.14 -0.58 7.06
CA THR A 532 -39.89 -1.84 7.21
C THR A 532 -39.87 -2.35 8.66
N GLN A 533 -38.78 -2.14 9.41
CA GLN A 533 -38.71 -2.53 10.84
C GLN A 533 -39.40 -1.50 11.78
N GLN A 534 -39.49 -0.24 11.32
CA GLN A 534 -40.26 0.78 12.05
C GLN A 534 -41.77 0.51 12.02
N MET A 535 -42.28 -0.17 10.98
CA MET A 535 -43.70 -0.55 10.89
C MET A 535 -44.06 -1.75 11.74
N GLY A 536 -43.13 -2.70 12.00
CA GLY A 536 -43.41 -3.88 12.85
C GLY A 536 -43.69 -3.52 14.32
N SER A 537 -43.05 -2.48 14.84
CA SER A 537 -43.31 -1.98 16.21
C SER A 537 -44.60 -1.15 16.31
N LYS A 538 -45.12 -0.62 15.22
CA LYS A 538 -46.38 0.14 15.16
C LYS A 538 -47.61 -0.71 14.83
N ALA A 539 -47.42 -1.85 14.19
CA ALA A 539 -48.52 -2.72 13.73
C ALA A 539 -49.17 -3.58 14.85
N GLN A 540 -48.57 -3.65 16.03
CA GLN A 540 -49.17 -4.39 17.16
C GLN A 540 -50.09 -3.53 18.03
N LEU A 541 -50.17 -2.21 17.85
CA LEU A 541 -51.19 -1.37 18.49
C LEU A 541 -52.20 -0.93 17.40
N GLY A 542 -53.40 -1.47 17.50
CA GLY A 542 -54.51 -1.09 16.65
C GLY A 542 -54.82 0.42 16.74
N ASN A 543 -55.09 1.02 15.58
CA ASN A 543 -55.25 2.45 15.36
C ASN A 543 -56.41 3.15 16.14
N ASP A 544 -57.17 2.41 16.96
CA ASP A 544 -58.39 2.92 17.62
C ASP A 544 -58.24 3.28 19.10
N ILE A 545 -57.02 3.12 19.68
CA ILE A 545 -56.77 3.39 21.12
C ILE A 545 -55.74 4.52 21.34
N ALA A 546 -55.15 5.06 20.29
CA ALA A 546 -54.03 6.01 20.36
C ALA A 546 -54.44 7.45 20.80
N GLU A 547 -55.70 7.78 20.91
CA GLU A 547 -56.15 9.15 21.23
C GLU A 547 -56.45 9.45 22.71
N LYS A 548 -56.30 8.44 23.64
CA LYS A 548 -56.66 8.66 25.04
C LYS A 548 -55.70 8.15 26.11
N ILE A 549 -54.52 7.75 25.77
CA ILE A 549 -53.53 7.34 26.76
C ILE A 549 -52.29 8.19 26.57
N GLN A 550 -51.88 8.92 27.62
CA GLN A 550 -50.51 9.43 27.72
C GLN A 550 -49.57 8.28 27.34
N ILE A 551 -48.86 8.42 26.18
CA ILE A 551 -47.94 7.41 25.73
C ILE A 551 -46.77 7.41 26.72
N ASP A 552 -46.79 6.49 27.67
CA ASP A 552 -45.60 6.14 28.43
C ASP A 552 -44.49 5.81 27.43
N GLU A 553 -43.30 6.39 27.63
CA GLU A 553 -42.12 6.07 26.80
C GLU A 553 -41.98 4.55 26.74
N PRO A 554 -41.67 3.97 25.57
CA PRO A 554 -41.57 2.52 25.44
C PRO A 554 -40.51 2.00 26.43
N SER A 555 -40.98 1.22 27.42
CA SER A 555 -40.06 0.62 28.39
C SER A 555 -39.19 -0.39 27.72
N TYR A 556 -37.87 -0.12 27.69
CA TYR A 556 -36.88 -1.07 27.18
C TYR A 556 -36.71 -2.22 28.20
N PRO A 557 -36.45 -3.47 27.73
CA PRO A 557 -36.19 -4.59 28.63
C PRO A 557 -34.87 -4.40 29.39
N TYR A 558 -34.78 -4.92 30.60
CA TYR A 558 -33.53 -4.91 31.36
C TYR A 558 -32.49 -5.86 30.73
N LEU A 559 -31.20 -5.45 30.75
CA LEU A 559 -30.10 -6.26 30.22
C LEU A 559 -29.96 -7.58 31.02
N ARG A 560 -30.05 -8.71 30.33
CA ARG A 560 -29.89 -10.06 30.88
C ARG A 560 -28.55 -10.68 30.52
N SER A 561 -28.20 -10.60 29.27
CA SER A 561 -26.99 -11.24 28.72
C SER A 561 -26.49 -10.53 27.48
N VAL A 562 -25.18 -10.62 27.26
CA VAL A 562 -24.53 -10.19 26.01
C VAL A 562 -23.82 -11.38 25.38
N ILE A 563 -24.08 -11.63 24.11
CA ILE A 563 -23.47 -12.67 23.31
C ILE A 563 -22.49 -12.02 22.36
N LEU A 564 -21.20 -12.32 22.52
CA LEU A 564 -20.13 -11.87 21.62
C LEU A 564 -19.84 -12.95 20.57
N GLU A 565 -20.16 -12.68 19.33
CA GLU A 565 -19.80 -13.54 18.21
C GLU A 565 -18.37 -13.21 17.78
N CYS A 566 -17.46 -14.15 18.02
CA CYS A 566 -16.01 -13.98 17.98
C CYS A 566 -15.34 -14.71 16.82
N SER A 567 -16.07 -15.19 15.82
CA SER A 567 -15.48 -15.93 14.69
C SER A 567 -14.47 -15.09 13.88
N GLY A 568 -14.64 -13.75 13.88
CA GLY A 568 -13.71 -12.79 13.29
C GLY A 568 -12.49 -12.46 14.15
N ILE A 569 -12.45 -12.89 15.42
CA ILE A 569 -11.37 -12.57 16.35
C ILE A 569 -10.27 -13.65 16.23
N ASN A 570 -9.23 -13.36 15.48
CA ASN A 570 -8.11 -14.29 15.29
C ASN A 570 -7.03 -14.16 16.37
N HIS A 571 -6.99 -13.03 17.08
CA HIS A 571 -5.98 -12.74 18.10
C HIS A 571 -6.56 -11.81 19.17
N ILE A 572 -6.12 -12.00 20.41
CA ILE A 572 -6.38 -11.10 21.52
C ILE A 572 -5.08 -10.90 22.30
N ASP A 573 -4.75 -9.65 22.64
CA ASP A 573 -3.58 -9.32 23.47
C ASP A 573 -3.99 -9.11 24.95
N SER A 574 -3.00 -8.82 25.80
CA SER A 574 -3.23 -8.59 27.22
C SER A 574 -4.15 -7.39 27.50
N THR A 575 -4.06 -6.33 26.68
CA THR A 575 -4.94 -5.16 26.79
C THR A 575 -6.38 -5.51 26.41
N GLY A 576 -6.55 -6.30 25.36
CA GLY A 576 -7.86 -6.81 24.95
C GLY A 576 -8.52 -7.67 26.03
N ILE A 577 -7.75 -8.53 26.70
CA ILE A 577 -8.24 -9.32 27.84
C ILE A 577 -8.66 -8.43 29.00
N GLN A 578 -7.82 -7.46 29.39
CA GLN A 578 -8.18 -6.53 30.45
C GLN A 578 -9.45 -5.74 30.12
N THR A 579 -9.56 -5.28 28.87
CA THR A 579 -10.74 -4.56 28.40
C THR A 579 -12.02 -5.42 28.44
N LEU A 580 -11.91 -6.74 28.21
CA LEU A 580 -13.04 -7.66 28.37
C LEU A 580 -13.46 -7.80 29.86
N HIS A 581 -12.50 -7.81 30.80
CA HIS A 581 -12.81 -7.79 32.23
C HIS A 581 -13.55 -6.50 32.61
N ASP A 582 -13.05 -5.36 32.17
CA ASP A 582 -13.66 -4.05 32.41
C ASP A 582 -15.06 -3.96 31.78
N LEU A 583 -15.21 -4.50 30.55
CA LEU A 583 -16.51 -4.57 29.88
C LEU A 583 -17.53 -5.43 30.68
N LYS A 584 -17.12 -6.63 31.12
CA LYS A 584 -17.97 -7.51 31.92
C LYS A 584 -18.40 -6.82 33.20
N ALA A 585 -17.48 -6.18 33.94
CA ALA A 585 -17.76 -5.46 35.15
C ALA A 585 -18.78 -4.32 34.94
N GLN A 586 -18.57 -3.49 33.89
CA GLN A 586 -19.48 -2.39 33.56
C GLN A 586 -20.86 -2.86 33.10
N LEU A 587 -20.95 -3.97 32.34
CA LEU A 587 -22.23 -4.55 31.94
C LEU A 587 -22.97 -5.15 33.13
N MET A 588 -22.26 -5.80 34.06
CA MET A 588 -22.86 -6.29 35.33
C MET A 588 -23.39 -5.15 36.16
N GLU A 589 -22.63 -4.07 36.34
CA GLU A 589 -23.06 -2.89 37.07
C GLU A 589 -24.30 -2.26 36.40
N TYR A 590 -24.28 -2.09 35.07
CA TYR A 590 -25.40 -1.56 34.30
C TYR A 590 -26.65 -2.44 34.38
N SER A 591 -26.49 -3.76 34.29
CA SER A 591 -27.60 -4.69 34.31
C SER A 591 -28.26 -4.74 35.71
N GLY A 592 -27.49 -4.51 36.80
CA GLY A 592 -27.92 -4.75 38.20
C GLY A 592 -28.36 -6.18 38.48
N ASN A 593 -28.19 -7.09 37.51
CA ASN A 593 -28.58 -8.49 37.63
C ASN A 593 -27.39 -9.32 38.10
N PRO A 594 -27.41 -9.95 39.26
CA PRO A 594 -26.31 -10.81 39.72
C PRO A 594 -26.13 -12.07 38.85
N LEU A 595 -27.15 -12.42 38.06
CA LEU A 595 -27.12 -13.54 37.11
C LEU A 595 -26.72 -13.12 35.69
N PHE A 596 -26.21 -11.90 35.50
CA PHE A 596 -25.72 -11.44 34.18
C PHE A 596 -24.62 -12.34 33.65
N GLU A 597 -24.74 -12.79 32.40
CA GLU A 597 -23.78 -13.63 31.75
C GLU A 597 -23.25 -12.99 30.45
N LEU A 598 -21.94 -13.13 30.23
CA LEU A 598 -21.26 -12.76 28.99
C LEU A 598 -20.87 -14.04 28.25
N HIS A 599 -21.51 -14.28 27.12
CA HIS A 599 -21.26 -15.48 26.30
C HIS A 599 -20.36 -15.19 25.11
N PHE A 600 -19.54 -16.18 24.74
CA PHE A 600 -18.63 -16.13 23.61
C PHE A 600 -18.99 -17.23 22.60
N VAL A 601 -19.04 -16.88 21.32
CA VAL A 601 -19.40 -17.80 20.25
C VAL A 601 -18.29 -17.86 19.21
N GLY A 602 -17.94 -19.06 18.73
CA GLY A 602 -17.04 -19.25 17.61
C GLY A 602 -15.58 -18.87 17.88
N LEU A 603 -15.11 -19.03 19.11
CA LEU A 603 -13.73 -18.69 19.49
C LEU A 603 -12.70 -19.56 18.76
N GLN A 604 -11.68 -18.91 18.20
CA GLN A 604 -10.50 -19.60 17.69
C GLN A 604 -9.70 -20.26 18.83
N PRO A 605 -9.03 -21.42 18.60
CA PRO A 605 -8.33 -22.16 19.68
C PRO A 605 -7.29 -21.33 20.44
N GLU A 606 -6.58 -20.43 19.76
CA GLU A 606 -5.58 -19.56 20.39
C GLU A 606 -6.26 -18.53 21.31
N VAL A 607 -7.35 -17.91 20.86
CA VAL A 607 -8.12 -16.94 21.64
C VAL A 607 -8.77 -17.62 22.84
N LEU A 608 -9.36 -18.83 22.64
CA LEU A 608 -9.94 -19.63 23.71
C LEU A 608 -8.91 -19.96 24.81
N SER A 609 -7.70 -20.38 24.40
CA SER A 609 -6.62 -20.68 25.35
C SER A 609 -6.26 -19.45 26.20
N ARG A 610 -6.18 -18.26 25.62
CA ARG A 610 -5.86 -17.02 26.33
C ARG A 610 -6.99 -16.58 27.26
N LEU A 611 -8.25 -16.69 26.83
CA LEU A 611 -9.40 -16.41 27.67
C LEU A 611 -9.53 -17.40 28.83
N ALA A 612 -9.18 -18.68 28.62
CA ALA A 612 -9.14 -19.68 29.68
C ALA A 612 -8.08 -19.36 30.73
N GLN A 613 -6.87 -18.95 30.28
CA GLN A 613 -5.79 -18.55 31.18
C GLN A 613 -6.13 -17.30 32.01
N SER A 614 -6.99 -16.44 31.50
CA SER A 614 -7.44 -15.20 32.16
C SER A 614 -8.69 -15.36 33.02
N GLY A 615 -9.23 -16.57 33.18
CA GLY A 615 -10.39 -16.84 34.04
C GLY A 615 -11.76 -16.58 33.42
N PHE A 616 -11.86 -16.24 32.12
CA PHE A 616 -13.15 -16.00 31.47
C PHE A 616 -13.97 -17.26 31.20
N THR A 617 -13.31 -18.40 31.00
CA THR A 617 -13.99 -19.65 30.60
C THR A 617 -14.15 -20.64 31.72
N ARG A 618 -13.48 -20.39 32.86
CA ARG A 618 -13.46 -21.31 34.01
C ARG A 618 -12.93 -20.64 35.28
N SER A 619 -13.60 -20.86 36.42
CA SER A 619 -12.94 -20.79 37.73
C SER A 619 -12.16 -22.08 37.97
N PRO A 620 -10.99 -22.07 38.65
CA PRO A 620 -10.28 -23.29 39.05
C PRO A 620 -11.13 -24.25 39.93
N GLU A 621 -12.18 -23.73 40.53
CA GLU A 621 -13.06 -24.44 41.44
C GLU A 621 -14.31 -25.04 40.76
N ASP A 622 -14.55 -24.72 39.47
CA ASP A 622 -15.72 -25.21 38.74
C ASP A 622 -15.62 -26.70 38.39
N PRO A 623 -16.73 -27.46 38.54
CA PRO A 623 -16.75 -28.85 38.15
C PRO A 623 -16.48 -29.06 36.64
N PRO A 624 -15.98 -30.24 36.24
CA PRO A 624 -15.61 -30.50 34.84
C PRO A 624 -16.74 -30.29 33.83
N GLU A 625 -17.97 -30.40 34.25
CA GLU A 625 -19.18 -30.23 33.42
C GLU A 625 -19.45 -28.78 33.04
N GLU A 626 -18.97 -27.81 33.84
CA GLU A 626 -19.17 -26.38 33.59
C GLU A 626 -18.05 -25.73 32.75
N LYS A 627 -17.10 -26.54 32.25
CA LYS A 627 -15.92 -26.07 31.53
C LYS A 627 -16.18 -25.11 30.37
N HIS A 628 -17.36 -25.11 29.83
CA HIS A 628 -17.74 -24.36 28.65
C HIS A 628 -19.05 -23.58 28.76
N ARG A 629 -19.53 -23.30 29.99
CA ARG A 629 -20.81 -22.62 30.23
C ARG A 629 -20.97 -21.32 29.42
N TYR A 630 -19.89 -20.57 29.24
CA TYR A 630 -19.89 -19.28 28.54
C TYR A 630 -19.34 -19.33 27.12
N VAL A 631 -18.93 -20.52 26.63
CA VAL A 631 -18.32 -20.68 25.31
C VAL A 631 -19.14 -21.65 24.48
N HIS A 632 -19.62 -21.18 23.34
CA HIS A 632 -20.52 -21.91 22.47
C HIS A 632 -19.96 -22.02 21.04
N LEU A 633 -20.34 -23.06 20.33
CA LEU A 633 -19.99 -23.22 18.92
C LEU A 633 -20.89 -22.37 18.02
N THR A 634 -22.15 -22.18 18.38
CA THR A 634 -23.13 -21.46 17.58
C THR A 634 -23.87 -20.40 18.40
N VAL A 635 -24.31 -19.34 17.72
CA VAL A 635 -25.14 -18.29 18.33
C VAL A 635 -26.47 -18.87 18.87
N LYS A 636 -27.03 -19.87 18.17
CA LYS A 636 -28.28 -20.54 18.59
C LYS A 636 -28.13 -21.24 19.95
N GLU A 637 -26.99 -21.87 20.19
CA GLU A 637 -26.66 -22.51 21.46
C GLU A 637 -26.53 -21.47 22.59
N ALA A 638 -25.75 -20.41 22.36
CA ALA A 638 -25.59 -19.29 23.28
C ALA A 638 -26.92 -18.64 23.64
N LEU A 639 -27.80 -18.43 22.65
CA LEU A 639 -29.14 -17.88 22.86
C LEU A 639 -29.99 -18.76 23.75
N LYS A 640 -29.99 -20.09 23.59
CA LYS A 640 -30.73 -21.02 24.44
C LYS A 640 -30.26 -20.95 25.90
N CYS A 641 -28.96 -20.81 26.14
CA CYS A 641 -28.42 -20.65 27.47
C CYS A 641 -28.78 -19.28 28.07
N ALA A 642 -28.58 -18.20 27.30
CA ALA A 642 -28.91 -16.84 27.73
C ALA A 642 -30.42 -16.66 28.03
N ASP A 643 -31.30 -17.34 27.32
CA ASP A 643 -32.74 -17.24 27.50
C ASP A 643 -33.25 -17.95 28.81
N GLN A 644 -32.43 -18.84 29.35
CA GLN A 644 -32.71 -19.46 30.67
C GLN A 644 -32.53 -18.47 31.83
N ILE A 645 -31.85 -17.36 31.65
CA ILE A 645 -31.68 -16.31 32.65
C ILE A 645 -33.05 -15.60 32.81
N PRO A 646 -33.66 -15.61 34.01
CA PRO A 646 -34.98 -15.00 34.21
C PRO A 646 -34.92 -13.48 33.94
N PRO A 647 -35.94 -12.90 33.29
CA PRO A 647 -36.04 -11.46 33.15
C PRO A 647 -36.23 -10.82 34.54
N LEU A 648 -35.49 -9.73 34.78
CA LEU A 648 -35.80 -8.88 35.91
C LEU A 648 -37.09 -8.10 35.61
N TYR A 649 -38.10 -8.27 36.40
CA TYR A 649 -39.29 -7.42 36.37
C TYR A 649 -39.05 -6.25 37.32
N ARG A 650 -39.40 -5.03 36.93
CA ARG A 650 -39.46 -3.88 37.82
C ARG A 650 -40.39 -4.27 38.96
N GLN A 651 -39.84 -4.54 40.14
CA GLN A 651 -40.68 -4.67 41.32
C GLN A 651 -41.42 -3.34 41.43
N GLN A 652 -42.70 -3.43 41.18
CA GLN A 652 -43.58 -2.29 41.01
C GLN A 652 -43.51 -1.36 42.20
N LYS A 653 -43.68 -0.08 41.94
CA LYS A 653 -44.19 0.97 42.82
C LYS A 653 -45.39 0.58 43.70
N GLN A 654 -45.77 -0.68 43.77
CA GLN A 654 -46.83 -1.15 44.69
C GLN A 654 -46.46 -1.00 46.17
N HIS A 655 -45.17 -1.04 46.53
CA HIS A 655 -44.77 -0.81 47.92
C HIS A 655 -44.75 0.67 48.34
N SER A 656 -44.71 1.61 47.40
CA SER A 656 -44.82 3.06 47.73
C SER A 656 -46.29 3.50 47.84
N LEU A 657 -47.18 2.92 47.07
CA LEU A 657 -48.63 3.19 47.18
C LEU A 657 -49.22 2.54 48.38
N GLU A 658 -48.82 1.32 48.83
CA GLU A 658 -49.23 0.72 50.07
C GLU A 658 -48.67 1.46 51.30
N LYS A 659 -47.58 2.18 51.21
CA LYS A 659 -47.10 3.04 52.31
C LYS A 659 -47.81 4.38 52.36
N GLU A 660 -48.18 4.99 51.26
CA GLU A 660 -48.96 6.22 51.23
C GLU A 660 -50.38 5.98 51.68
N ASP A 661 -51.04 4.86 51.34
CA ASP A 661 -52.36 4.47 51.85
C ASP A 661 -52.36 4.13 53.35
N PHE A 662 -51.22 3.67 53.90
CA PHE A 662 -51.09 3.37 55.34
C PHE A 662 -50.79 4.63 56.15
N GLU A 663 -50.20 5.68 55.58
CA GLU A 663 -50.00 6.96 56.29
C GLU A 663 -51.23 7.88 56.23
N GLU A 664 -52.02 7.85 55.16
CA GLU A 664 -53.30 8.62 55.11
C GLU A 664 -54.38 8.07 56.00
N HIS A 665 -54.36 6.77 56.33
CA HIS A 665 -55.35 6.19 57.22
C HIS A 665 -55.04 6.34 58.74
N HIS A 666 -53.86 6.85 59.12
CA HIS A 666 -53.49 7.06 60.53
C HIS A 666 -53.53 8.53 60.97
N ILE A 667 -53.90 9.48 60.08
CA ILE A 667 -54.01 10.92 60.46
C ILE A 667 -55.50 11.30 60.86
N HIS A 668 -56.43 10.36 60.88
CA HIS A 668 -57.83 10.65 61.25
C HIS A 668 -58.26 10.06 62.56
N ILE A 669 -57.39 9.59 63.47
CA ILE A 669 -57.72 9.24 64.82
C ILE A 669 -56.59 9.72 65.77
N VAL A 670 -56.59 11.00 66.13
CA VAL A 670 -56.33 11.57 67.48
C VAL A 670 -56.79 13.03 67.46
#